data_8be20eea250dba9d12a7cdd66b939f62
#
_entry.id   8be20eea250dba9d12a7cdd66b939f62
#
_cell.length_a   1.000
_cell.length_b   1.000
_cell.length_c   1.000
_cell.angle_alpha   90.00
_cell.angle_beta   90.00
_cell.angle_gamma   90.00
#
_symmetry.space_group_name_H-M   'P 1'
#
loop_
_entity.id
_entity.type
_entity.pdbx_description
1 polymer ?
#
loop_
_entity_poly.entity_id
_entity_poly.type
_entity_poly.pdbx_seq_one_letter_code
_entity_poly.pdbx_strand_id
1 'polypeptide(L)'
;MPPDADQIERVLGPAGLLARSLEGFEFRESQLAMARLIDRGLTEGRQVLIEAGTGTGKTLGYLTPIVLSGKKAVISTGTKNLQEQIAHKDVPLLARATGMEIDAMLMKGRANYLCLQRYRQAAATPDLLGKATARVWKRMDRWLQETEFADRSELDWLADEDPFWDSVSATSEQCLGARCLHYDDCFLNALRREAAASRIVIVNHHLFFADLMVKRSGFGEILPRFQVGVMDEAHNVENTATAYFGERVSTNQLSDLVADAERAVRAAGDDPDFERKPLERALGAIRSAAEAIRGFFRERPERGTLDDPARAFLRDETVEVLRRELERVQERCGLDRSDDPVLHGFSARAGNLARALMVILESDDPDWLAWYERRKTGVQLHASPLDVSGPLREHLYDSLETLVLTSATLATDGDFHYVRSRLGLGENLLEGIYESHFDFASQTLMYVPRDLPLPSRPDFADRVAERIDELLRISRGRALVLFTSYHNLNRVHQRLARDFPYPLYRQGEAPRSVLLNRFTRNIHSVLLATGSFWQGVDVPGETLSCLVVDKLPFDSPGDPLVAARMNAIRARGDNPFMDYQLPAAIIALKQGLGRLVRSSADRGVLAVLDARIVTARYGGQFFRSLPDMPLRHALEAVAAFFQDDADSTSAGRPVSP
;
A
#
# COMPACT_ATOMS: atom_id res chain seq x y z
N MET A 1 -10.53 32.83 14.50
CA MET A 1 -11.87 32.49 15.01
C MET A 1 -12.05 31.02 14.86
N PRO A 2 -12.45 30.23 15.85
CA PRO A 2 -12.81 28.84 15.64
C PRO A 2 -13.94 28.80 14.61
N PRO A 3 -13.92 27.89 13.64
CA PRO A 3 -15.03 27.72 12.72
C PRO A 3 -16.25 27.29 13.53
N ASP A 4 -17.32 28.05 13.39
CA ASP A 4 -18.60 27.75 14.02
C ASP A 4 -19.05 26.36 13.64
N ALA A 5 -19.56 25.57 14.58
CA ALA A 5 -20.18 24.24 14.30
C ALA A 5 -21.23 24.32 13.17
N ASP A 6 -21.78 25.49 12.96
CA ASP A 6 -22.66 25.87 11.87
C ASP A 6 -22.01 25.79 10.45
N GLN A 7 -20.68 26.00 10.31
CA GLN A 7 -20.04 25.98 8.98
C GLN A 7 -19.92 24.56 8.43
N ILE A 8 -19.63 23.57 9.24
CA ILE A 8 -19.60 22.15 8.83
C ILE A 8 -21.00 21.71 8.37
N GLU A 9 -22.03 22.05 9.13
CA GLU A 9 -23.42 21.72 8.79
C GLU A 9 -23.90 22.46 7.53
N ARG A 10 -23.46 23.72 7.32
CA ARG A 10 -23.74 24.45 6.08
C ARG A 10 -23.21 23.73 4.83
N VAL A 11 -22.12 22.99 4.92
CA VAL A 11 -21.54 22.24 3.80
C VAL A 11 -22.14 20.84 3.71
N LEU A 12 -22.10 20.06 4.80
CA LEU A 12 -22.42 18.62 4.86
C LEU A 12 -23.85 18.30 5.31
N GLY A 13 -24.60 19.29 5.81
CA GLY A 13 -25.94 19.07 6.36
C GLY A 13 -26.99 18.67 5.31
N PRO A 14 -28.20 18.26 5.73
CA PRO A 14 -29.25 17.77 4.84
C PRO A 14 -29.75 18.82 3.83
N ALA A 15 -29.64 20.10 4.16
CA ALA A 15 -29.91 21.24 3.26
C ALA A 15 -28.62 22.02 2.95
N GLY A 16 -27.45 21.40 3.11
CA GLY A 16 -26.15 22.02 2.94
C GLY A 16 -25.77 22.28 1.49
N LEU A 17 -24.58 22.84 1.28
CA LEU A 17 -24.08 23.19 -0.06
C LEU A 17 -23.88 21.95 -0.94
N LEU A 18 -23.42 20.83 -0.39
CA LEU A 18 -23.28 19.58 -1.13
C LEU A 18 -24.64 19.02 -1.56
N ALA A 19 -25.65 19.07 -0.69
CA ALA A 19 -27.01 18.63 -1.02
C ALA A 19 -27.64 19.43 -2.16
N ARG A 20 -27.30 20.71 -2.30
CA ARG A 20 -27.80 21.59 -3.37
C ARG A 20 -27.03 21.43 -4.68
N SER A 21 -25.78 20.94 -4.62
CA SER A 21 -24.87 20.91 -5.78
C SER A 21 -24.79 19.54 -6.43
N LEU A 22 -25.21 18.47 -5.73
CA LEU A 22 -25.11 17.08 -6.19
C LEU A 22 -26.49 16.50 -6.43
N GLU A 23 -26.76 16.14 -7.68
CA GLU A 23 -27.91 15.31 -8.01
C GLU A 23 -27.77 13.92 -7.37
N GLY A 24 -28.80 13.47 -6.65
CA GLY A 24 -28.74 12.19 -5.91
C GLY A 24 -27.93 12.22 -4.62
N PHE A 25 -27.69 13.41 -4.03
CA PHE A 25 -27.01 13.51 -2.74
C PHE A 25 -27.82 12.80 -1.63
N GLU A 26 -27.16 11.88 -0.92
CA GLU A 26 -27.69 11.23 0.26
C GLU A 26 -27.02 11.84 1.51
N PHE A 27 -27.82 12.48 2.36
CA PHE A 27 -27.34 12.97 3.65
C PHE A 27 -26.93 11.81 4.55
N ARG A 28 -25.78 11.92 5.20
CA ARG A 28 -25.23 10.91 6.11
C ARG A 28 -24.86 11.55 7.44
N GLU A 29 -25.62 11.25 8.47
CA GLU A 29 -25.38 11.79 9.80
C GLU A 29 -23.98 11.42 10.32
N SER A 30 -23.53 10.19 10.04
CA SER A 30 -22.19 9.71 10.38
C SER A 30 -21.07 10.55 9.75
N GLN A 31 -21.25 11.03 8.50
CA GLN A 31 -20.29 11.92 7.84
C GLN A 31 -20.21 13.28 8.53
N LEU A 32 -21.36 13.86 8.88
CA LEU A 32 -21.43 15.14 9.57
C LEU A 32 -20.82 15.03 10.98
N ALA A 33 -21.14 13.97 11.72
CA ALA A 33 -20.58 13.72 13.06
C ALA A 33 -19.05 13.51 13.02
N MET A 34 -18.55 12.76 12.03
CA MET A 34 -17.11 12.59 11.78
C MET A 34 -16.44 13.95 11.51
N ALA A 35 -17.01 14.78 10.62
CA ALA A 35 -16.46 16.08 10.28
C ALA A 35 -16.41 17.02 11.49
N ARG A 36 -17.43 17.02 12.34
CA ARG A 36 -17.45 17.78 13.61
C ARG A 36 -16.40 17.32 14.60
N LEU A 37 -16.14 15.99 14.69
CA LEU A 37 -15.07 15.46 15.56
C LEU A 37 -13.70 15.91 15.09
N ILE A 38 -13.47 15.93 13.77
CA ILE A 38 -12.21 16.39 13.17
C ILE A 38 -12.05 17.91 13.39
N ASP A 39 -13.09 18.68 13.17
CA ASP A 39 -13.09 20.12 13.41
C ASP A 39 -12.73 20.47 14.86
N ARG A 40 -13.29 19.71 15.81
CA ARG A 40 -12.92 19.79 17.21
C ARG A 40 -11.43 19.49 17.43
N GLY A 41 -10.90 18.42 16.80
CA GLY A 41 -9.47 18.07 16.85
C GLY A 41 -8.58 19.19 16.30
N LEU A 42 -8.97 19.80 15.17
CA LEU A 42 -8.27 20.93 14.56
C LEU A 42 -8.27 22.18 15.45
N THR A 43 -9.36 22.41 16.17
CA THR A 43 -9.52 23.55 17.09
C THR A 43 -8.74 23.35 18.39
N GLU A 44 -8.77 22.13 18.96
CA GLU A 44 -8.13 21.79 20.23
C GLU A 44 -6.64 21.41 20.06
N GLY A 45 -6.12 21.25 18.84
CA GLY A 45 -4.76 20.79 18.59
C GLY A 45 -4.55 19.35 19.10
N ARG A 46 -5.51 18.46 18.83
CA ARG A 46 -5.50 17.07 19.33
C ARG A 46 -5.42 16.07 18.19
N GLN A 47 -4.92 14.89 18.50
CA GLN A 47 -4.99 13.75 17.60
C GLN A 47 -6.42 13.20 17.52
N VAL A 48 -6.82 12.72 16.36
CA VAL A 48 -8.16 12.19 16.09
C VAL A 48 -8.05 10.81 15.47
N LEU A 49 -8.72 9.80 16.04
CA LEU A 49 -8.75 8.43 15.56
C LEU A 49 -10.19 8.03 15.20
N ILE A 50 -10.41 7.69 13.95
CA ILE A 50 -11.75 7.47 13.42
C ILE A 50 -11.83 6.15 12.65
N GLU A 51 -12.77 5.30 13.06
CA GLU A 51 -13.31 4.30 12.16
C GLU A 51 -14.60 4.84 11.54
N ALA A 52 -14.66 4.88 10.22
CA ALA A 52 -15.86 5.23 9.49
C ALA A 52 -16.12 4.18 8.41
N GLY A 53 -17.17 3.39 8.58
CA GLY A 53 -17.54 2.26 7.74
C GLY A 53 -17.63 2.63 6.25
N THR A 54 -17.67 1.62 5.39
CA THR A 54 -17.82 1.85 3.94
C THR A 54 -19.10 2.64 3.65
N GLY A 55 -19.01 3.56 2.68
CA GLY A 55 -20.15 4.40 2.32
C GLY A 55 -20.39 5.64 3.17
N THR A 56 -19.72 5.84 4.30
CA THR A 56 -19.88 7.07 5.12
C THR A 56 -19.45 8.35 4.44
N GLY A 57 -18.67 8.29 3.37
CA GLY A 57 -18.13 9.47 2.69
C GLY A 57 -16.93 10.08 3.40
N LYS A 58 -16.05 9.25 3.95
CA LYS A 58 -14.84 9.63 4.71
C LYS A 58 -14.08 10.80 4.11
N THR A 59 -13.82 10.77 2.81
CA THR A 59 -13.00 11.79 2.13
C THR A 59 -13.57 13.19 2.32
N LEU A 60 -14.83 13.40 2.01
CA LEU A 60 -15.49 14.69 2.24
C LEU A 60 -15.63 15.02 3.74
N GLY A 61 -15.78 13.98 4.58
CA GLY A 61 -15.85 14.12 6.03
C GLY A 61 -14.58 14.72 6.64
N TYR A 62 -13.38 14.41 6.14
CA TYR A 62 -12.15 15.04 6.61
C TYR A 62 -11.71 16.26 5.76
N LEU A 63 -11.97 16.27 4.44
CA LEU A 63 -11.61 17.40 3.59
C LEU A 63 -12.35 18.69 4.01
N THR A 64 -13.65 18.60 4.32
CA THR A 64 -14.46 19.78 4.65
C THR A 64 -13.89 20.56 5.83
N PRO A 65 -13.67 19.98 7.04
CA PRO A 65 -13.09 20.72 8.15
C PRO A 65 -11.67 21.21 7.88
N ILE A 66 -10.85 20.47 7.14
CA ILE A 66 -9.49 20.90 6.76
C ILE A 66 -9.53 22.16 5.88
N VAL A 67 -10.36 22.14 4.83
CA VAL A 67 -10.53 23.30 3.93
C VAL A 67 -11.03 24.52 4.69
N LEU A 68 -12.04 24.34 5.55
CA LEU A 68 -12.62 25.43 6.35
C LEU A 68 -11.64 25.98 7.39
N SER A 69 -10.78 25.14 7.97
CA SER A 69 -9.78 25.58 8.96
C SER A 69 -8.73 26.53 8.41
N GLY A 70 -8.50 26.49 7.11
CA GLY A 70 -7.44 27.27 6.45
C GLY A 70 -6.01 26.85 6.76
N LYS A 71 -5.80 25.80 7.54
CA LYS A 71 -4.46 25.30 7.90
C LYS A 71 -3.78 24.61 6.72
N LYS A 72 -2.43 24.65 6.69
CA LYS A 72 -1.66 23.82 5.75
C LYS A 72 -1.75 22.35 6.15
N ALA A 73 -2.14 21.50 5.21
CA ALA A 73 -2.39 20.09 5.47
C ALA A 73 -1.69 19.16 4.47
N VAL A 74 -1.28 17.99 4.96
CA VAL A 74 -0.91 16.85 4.11
C VAL A 74 -1.93 15.74 4.28
N ILE A 75 -2.42 15.21 3.16
CA ILE A 75 -3.34 14.07 3.14
C ILE A 75 -2.58 12.88 2.56
N SER A 76 -2.33 11.90 3.41
CA SER A 76 -1.64 10.67 3.05
C SER A 76 -2.63 9.52 2.97
N THR A 77 -2.64 8.76 1.88
CA THR A 77 -3.54 7.63 1.68
C THR A 77 -2.80 6.36 1.27
N GLY A 78 -3.46 5.20 1.32
CA GLY A 78 -2.83 3.90 1.11
C GLY A 78 -2.42 3.60 -0.33
N THR A 79 -3.08 4.17 -1.35
CA THR A 79 -2.87 3.81 -2.76
C THR A 79 -2.84 5.02 -3.71
N LYS A 80 -2.19 4.84 -4.88
CA LYS A 80 -2.16 5.87 -5.94
C LYS A 80 -3.56 6.22 -6.45
N ASN A 81 -4.44 5.22 -6.62
CA ASN A 81 -5.81 5.46 -7.10
C ASN A 81 -6.61 6.34 -6.15
N LEU A 82 -6.46 6.14 -4.83
CA LEU A 82 -7.11 7.00 -3.84
C LEU A 82 -6.54 8.43 -3.87
N GLN A 83 -5.23 8.60 -4.07
CA GLN A 83 -4.66 9.93 -4.25
C GLN A 83 -5.29 10.66 -5.44
N GLU A 84 -5.39 10.00 -6.59
CA GLU A 84 -5.98 10.56 -7.80
C GLU A 84 -7.47 10.85 -7.62
N GLN A 85 -8.20 9.98 -6.93
CA GLN A 85 -9.60 10.21 -6.59
C GLN A 85 -9.77 11.48 -5.75
N ILE A 86 -8.98 11.63 -4.67
CA ILE A 86 -9.05 12.82 -3.82
C ILE A 86 -8.75 14.08 -4.63
N ALA A 87 -7.66 14.07 -5.42
CA ALA A 87 -7.20 15.25 -6.16
C ALA A 87 -8.13 15.63 -7.33
N HIS A 88 -8.60 14.66 -8.10
CA HIS A 88 -9.31 14.94 -9.36
C HIS A 88 -10.83 14.80 -9.25
N LYS A 89 -11.36 14.24 -8.17
CA LYS A 89 -12.80 14.08 -7.97
C LYS A 89 -13.30 14.80 -6.72
N ASP A 90 -12.75 14.48 -5.55
CA ASP A 90 -13.32 14.93 -4.28
C ASP A 90 -13.01 16.41 -3.99
N VAL A 91 -11.78 16.87 -4.24
CA VAL A 91 -11.40 18.29 -4.10
C VAL A 91 -12.17 19.18 -5.09
N PRO A 92 -12.23 18.89 -6.41
CA PRO A 92 -13.03 19.68 -7.33
C PRO A 92 -14.53 19.67 -7.03
N LEU A 93 -15.04 18.56 -6.48
CA LEU A 93 -16.42 18.45 -6.05
C LEU A 93 -16.73 19.43 -4.91
N LEU A 94 -15.89 19.41 -3.86
CA LEU A 94 -16.02 20.30 -2.71
C LEU A 94 -15.86 21.78 -3.13
N ALA A 95 -14.90 22.08 -4.01
CA ALA A 95 -14.68 23.44 -4.54
C ALA A 95 -15.93 23.97 -5.27
N ARG A 96 -16.50 23.17 -6.17
CA ARG A 96 -17.74 23.56 -6.89
C ARG A 96 -18.91 23.73 -5.94
N ALA A 97 -19.10 22.84 -4.98
CA ALA A 97 -20.22 22.90 -4.04
C ALA A 97 -20.15 24.11 -3.11
N THR A 98 -18.96 24.46 -2.65
CA THR A 98 -18.74 25.56 -1.69
C THR A 98 -18.50 26.91 -2.36
N GLY A 99 -18.14 26.92 -3.65
CA GLY A 99 -17.66 28.13 -4.35
C GLY A 99 -16.27 28.60 -3.86
N MET A 100 -15.58 27.80 -3.06
CA MET A 100 -14.24 28.12 -2.57
C MET A 100 -13.17 27.64 -3.57
N GLU A 101 -12.14 28.45 -3.73
CA GLU A 101 -10.90 27.99 -4.37
C GLU A 101 -10.13 27.12 -3.40
N ILE A 102 -9.92 25.85 -3.75
CA ILE A 102 -9.18 24.88 -2.94
C ILE A 102 -7.85 24.61 -3.61
N ASP A 103 -6.80 25.21 -3.06
CA ASP A 103 -5.43 25.02 -3.51
C ASP A 103 -4.88 23.70 -2.98
N ALA A 104 -4.88 22.67 -3.85
CA ALA A 104 -4.47 21.31 -3.52
C ALA A 104 -3.59 20.71 -4.62
N MET A 105 -2.43 20.17 -4.24
CA MET A 105 -1.45 19.58 -5.14
C MET A 105 -1.29 18.07 -4.89
N LEU A 106 -1.35 17.27 -5.96
CA LEU A 106 -1.05 15.85 -5.92
C LEU A 106 0.46 15.61 -6.13
N MET A 107 1.11 14.93 -5.18
CA MET A 107 2.49 14.49 -5.32
C MET A 107 2.61 12.98 -5.26
N LYS A 108 3.31 12.40 -6.22
CA LYS A 108 3.68 10.98 -6.26
C LYS A 108 5.17 10.80 -5.98
N GLY A 109 5.58 9.57 -5.70
CA GLY A 109 7.01 9.24 -5.56
C GLY A 109 7.79 9.53 -6.85
N ARG A 110 9.05 9.88 -6.71
CA ARG A 110 9.98 10.32 -7.79
C ARG A 110 9.95 9.45 -9.04
N ALA A 111 9.88 8.13 -8.90
CA ALA A 111 9.84 7.20 -10.02
C ALA A 111 8.58 7.32 -10.91
N ASN A 112 7.59 8.13 -10.50
CA ASN A 112 6.43 8.42 -11.33
C ASN A 112 6.64 9.63 -12.26
N TYR A 113 7.77 10.29 -12.20
CA TYR A 113 8.09 11.47 -13.02
C TYR A 113 9.33 11.21 -13.89
N LEU A 114 9.32 11.77 -15.10
CA LEU A 114 10.48 11.69 -15.99
C LEU A 114 11.67 12.46 -15.39
N CYS A 115 12.86 11.86 -15.49
CA CYS A 115 14.12 12.49 -15.14
C CYS A 115 14.83 13.00 -16.41
N LEU A 116 14.93 14.31 -16.60
CA LEU A 116 15.57 14.92 -17.78
C LEU A 116 17.01 14.43 -17.97
N GLN A 117 17.77 14.27 -16.90
CA GLN A 117 19.15 13.76 -16.96
C GLN A 117 19.19 12.35 -17.56
N ARG A 118 18.35 11.44 -17.05
CA ARG A 118 18.29 10.05 -17.53
C ARG A 118 17.69 9.97 -18.94
N TYR A 119 16.68 10.77 -19.23
CA TYR A 119 16.09 10.86 -20.56
C TYR A 119 17.12 11.24 -21.60
N ARG A 120 17.92 12.30 -21.37
CA ARG A 120 18.98 12.73 -22.28
C ARG A 120 20.13 11.72 -22.40
N GLN A 121 20.50 11.07 -21.29
CA GLN A 121 21.48 9.99 -21.32
C GLN A 121 20.99 8.78 -22.15
N ALA A 122 19.75 8.37 -21.98
CA ALA A 122 19.15 7.28 -22.74
C ALA A 122 19.00 7.63 -24.23
N ALA A 123 18.64 8.88 -24.55
CA ALA A 123 18.55 9.38 -25.93
C ALA A 123 19.91 9.44 -26.64
N ALA A 124 21.00 9.67 -25.91
CA ALA A 124 22.35 9.66 -26.46
C ALA A 124 22.89 8.24 -26.79
N THR A 125 22.27 7.18 -26.25
CA THR A 125 22.69 5.79 -26.47
C THR A 125 21.50 4.89 -26.86
N PRO A 126 20.79 5.19 -27.97
CA PRO A 126 19.53 4.52 -28.33
C PRO A 126 19.70 3.03 -28.69
N ASP A 127 20.89 2.61 -29.14
CA ASP A 127 21.16 1.23 -29.56
C ASP A 127 21.09 0.19 -28.41
N LEU A 128 21.18 0.66 -27.18
CA LEU A 128 21.05 -0.20 -25.99
C LEU A 128 19.60 -0.58 -25.64
N LEU A 129 18.61 0.12 -26.21
CA LEU A 129 17.20 0.02 -25.85
C LEU A 129 16.32 -0.73 -26.89
N GLY A 130 16.87 -1.15 -28.04
CA GLY A 130 16.21 -1.97 -29.06
C GLY A 130 15.35 -1.20 -30.09
N LYS A 131 15.00 -1.85 -31.23
CA LYS A 131 14.34 -1.24 -32.40
C LYS A 131 12.90 -0.70 -32.21
N ALA A 132 12.18 -1.08 -31.14
CA ALA A 132 10.82 -0.57 -30.86
C ALA A 132 10.80 0.90 -30.43
N THR A 133 11.94 1.50 -30.20
CA THR A 133 12.18 2.76 -29.52
C THR A 133 11.98 4.03 -30.34
N ALA A 134 12.22 4.06 -31.64
CA ALA A 134 12.14 5.31 -32.43
C ALA A 134 10.72 5.94 -32.41
N ARG A 135 9.66 5.12 -32.38
CA ARG A 135 8.28 5.60 -32.28
C ARG A 135 7.96 6.10 -30.86
N VAL A 136 8.50 5.42 -29.84
CA VAL A 136 8.35 5.80 -28.43
C VAL A 136 9.04 7.14 -28.20
N TRP A 137 10.29 7.31 -28.66
CA TRP A 137 11.02 8.57 -28.52
C TRP A 137 10.29 9.76 -29.13
N LYS A 138 9.77 9.64 -30.36
CA LYS A 138 8.99 10.73 -30.98
C LYS A 138 7.72 11.10 -30.20
N ARG A 139 7.07 10.12 -29.58
CA ARG A 139 5.90 10.40 -28.72
C ARG A 139 6.31 11.06 -27.42
N MET A 140 7.41 10.63 -26.83
CA MET A 140 7.98 11.24 -25.62
C MET A 140 8.39 12.69 -25.88
N ASP A 141 9.12 12.98 -26.99
CA ASP A 141 9.52 14.34 -27.32
C ASP A 141 8.32 15.28 -27.49
N ARG A 142 7.23 14.82 -28.10
CA ARG A 142 6.01 15.62 -28.22
C ARG A 142 5.35 15.84 -26.84
N TRP A 143 5.20 14.79 -26.07
CA TRP A 143 4.60 14.87 -24.74
C TRP A 143 5.40 15.80 -23.81
N LEU A 144 6.73 15.80 -23.88
CA LEU A 144 7.57 16.69 -23.09
C LEU A 144 7.38 18.18 -23.41
N GLN A 145 6.79 18.52 -24.56
CA GLN A 145 6.45 19.91 -24.92
C GLN A 145 5.09 20.33 -24.35
N GLU A 146 4.25 19.38 -23.94
CA GLU A 146 2.87 19.62 -23.52
C GLU A 146 2.68 19.39 -21.99
N THR A 147 3.52 18.55 -21.37
CA THR A 147 3.37 18.19 -19.97
C THR A 147 3.91 19.28 -19.04
N GLU A 148 3.23 19.45 -17.91
CA GLU A 148 3.65 20.41 -16.87
C GLU A 148 4.67 19.78 -15.89
N PHE A 149 4.42 18.55 -15.43
CA PHE A 149 5.24 17.87 -14.41
C PHE A 149 5.83 16.55 -14.87
N ALA A 150 5.56 16.14 -16.10
CA ALA A 150 6.01 14.88 -16.69
C ALA A 150 5.64 13.64 -15.88
N ASP A 151 4.37 13.57 -15.44
CA ASP A 151 3.82 12.43 -14.68
C ASP A 151 3.57 11.23 -15.61
N ARG A 152 4.03 10.05 -15.19
CA ARG A 152 3.84 8.77 -15.87
C ARG A 152 2.36 8.47 -16.19
N SER A 153 1.43 8.90 -15.35
CA SER A 153 0.00 8.64 -15.54
C SER A 153 -0.61 9.36 -16.76
N GLU A 154 0.06 10.34 -17.32
CA GLU A 154 -0.34 11.01 -18.56
C GLU A 154 -0.09 10.15 -19.82
N LEU A 155 0.69 9.07 -19.70
CA LEU A 155 1.11 8.20 -20.80
C LEU A 155 0.22 6.94 -20.88
N ASP A 156 -1.02 7.08 -21.29
CA ASP A 156 -2.00 6.00 -21.47
C ASP A 156 -1.55 4.92 -22.49
N TRP A 157 -0.68 5.31 -23.42
CA TRP A 157 -0.15 4.49 -24.49
C TRP A 157 1.10 3.66 -24.10
N LEU A 158 1.71 3.90 -22.96
CA LEU A 158 2.85 3.16 -22.45
C LEU A 158 2.37 2.19 -21.36
N ALA A 159 2.70 0.91 -21.43
CA ALA A 159 2.28 -0.08 -20.43
C ALA A 159 2.85 0.25 -19.03
N ASP A 160 2.12 -0.05 -17.97
CA ASP A 160 2.53 0.30 -16.58
C ASP A 160 3.89 -0.26 -16.19
N GLU A 161 4.25 -1.46 -16.66
CA GLU A 161 5.50 -2.14 -16.37
C GLU A 161 6.48 -2.09 -17.58
N ASP A 162 6.37 -1.05 -18.44
CA ASP A 162 7.26 -0.94 -19.59
C ASP A 162 8.69 -0.59 -19.13
N PRO A 163 9.71 -1.42 -19.47
CA PRO A 163 11.10 -1.19 -19.06
C PRO A 163 11.70 0.13 -19.56
N PHE A 164 11.11 0.72 -20.60
CA PHE A 164 11.52 2.03 -21.09
C PHE A 164 11.38 3.09 -19.99
N TRP A 165 10.28 3.05 -19.21
CA TRP A 165 10.07 4.03 -18.14
C TRP A 165 11.17 3.98 -17.08
N ASP A 166 11.63 2.79 -16.72
CA ASP A 166 12.74 2.63 -15.76
C ASP A 166 14.05 3.23 -16.27
N SER A 167 14.23 3.33 -17.58
CA SER A 167 15.42 3.94 -18.19
C SER A 167 15.41 5.47 -18.14
N VAL A 168 14.22 6.09 -18.12
CA VAL A 168 14.04 7.55 -18.18
C VAL A 168 13.53 8.17 -16.88
N SER A 169 13.15 7.37 -15.90
CA SER A 169 12.80 7.81 -14.54
C SER A 169 14.00 7.63 -13.60
N ALA A 170 13.92 8.17 -12.39
CA ALA A 170 14.97 8.01 -11.38
C ALA A 170 14.41 7.59 -10.03
N THR A 171 15.12 6.72 -9.33
CA THR A 171 14.88 6.46 -7.91
C THR A 171 15.47 7.59 -7.05
N SER A 172 15.18 7.60 -5.74
CA SER A 172 15.82 8.55 -4.81
C SER A 172 17.34 8.40 -4.77
N GLU A 173 17.83 7.17 -4.94
CA GLU A 173 19.26 6.85 -4.96
C GLU A 173 19.97 7.31 -6.24
N GLN A 174 19.25 7.38 -7.36
CA GLN A 174 19.80 7.76 -8.66
C GLN A 174 19.74 9.28 -8.93
N CYS A 175 18.99 10.03 -8.13
CA CYS A 175 18.84 11.47 -8.34
C CYS A 175 20.04 12.24 -7.77
N LEU A 176 20.61 13.12 -8.59
CA LEU A 176 21.76 13.95 -8.24
C LEU A 176 21.40 15.16 -7.36
N GLY A 177 20.11 15.42 -7.12
CA GLY A 177 19.65 16.54 -6.31
C GLY A 177 20.11 17.89 -6.87
N ALA A 178 20.52 18.80 -6.00
CA ALA A 178 20.98 20.15 -6.38
C ALA A 178 22.24 20.17 -7.27
N ARG A 179 22.94 19.04 -7.39
CA ARG A 179 24.11 18.90 -8.26
C ARG A 179 23.77 18.49 -9.70
N CYS A 180 22.47 18.26 -10.00
CA CYS A 180 22.03 17.88 -11.33
C CYS A 180 22.16 19.04 -12.30
N LEU A 181 22.77 18.82 -13.50
CA LEU A 181 22.86 19.82 -14.56
C LEU A 181 21.50 20.35 -15.05
N HIS A 182 20.43 19.61 -14.80
CA HIS A 182 19.04 19.94 -15.14
C HIS A 182 18.21 20.30 -13.90
N TYR A 183 18.85 20.82 -12.85
CA TYR A 183 18.16 21.09 -11.58
C TYR A 183 17.04 22.14 -11.73
N ASP A 184 17.31 23.21 -12.48
CA ASP A 184 16.37 24.31 -12.67
C ASP A 184 15.19 23.93 -13.58
N ASP A 185 15.43 23.08 -14.58
CA ASP A 185 14.42 22.58 -15.52
C ASP A 185 13.75 21.28 -15.03
N CYS A 186 14.07 20.82 -13.83
CA CYS A 186 13.60 19.55 -13.31
C CYS A 186 12.11 19.59 -12.98
N PHE A 187 11.31 18.75 -13.65
CA PHE A 187 9.87 18.61 -13.41
C PHE A 187 9.53 18.34 -11.95
N LEU A 188 10.29 17.48 -11.28
CA LEU A 188 10.08 17.19 -9.86
C LEU A 188 10.37 18.41 -8.97
N ASN A 189 11.33 19.25 -9.30
CA ASN A 189 11.60 20.48 -8.54
C ASN A 189 10.53 21.55 -8.82
N ALA A 190 10.00 21.62 -10.03
CA ALA A 190 8.85 22.46 -10.34
C ALA A 190 7.64 22.02 -9.49
N LEU A 191 7.30 20.73 -9.52
CA LEU A 191 6.24 20.16 -8.70
C LEU A 191 6.41 20.45 -7.20
N ARG A 192 7.62 20.35 -6.66
CA ARG A 192 7.90 20.65 -5.24
C ARG A 192 7.71 22.13 -4.90
N ARG A 193 8.05 23.04 -5.82
CA ARG A 193 7.80 24.47 -5.64
C ARG A 193 6.31 24.78 -5.57
N GLU A 194 5.53 24.18 -6.47
CA GLU A 194 4.07 24.29 -6.47
C GLU A 194 3.47 23.71 -5.17
N ALA A 195 3.90 22.50 -4.79
CA ALA A 195 3.45 21.88 -3.55
C ALA A 195 3.79 22.71 -2.28
N ALA A 196 4.94 23.40 -2.29
CA ALA A 196 5.32 24.29 -1.19
C ALA A 196 4.43 25.55 -1.11
N ALA A 197 3.92 26.01 -2.25
CA ALA A 197 2.96 27.11 -2.33
C ALA A 197 1.56 26.67 -1.90
N SER A 198 1.18 25.42 -2.20
CA SER A 198 -0.18 24.89 -1.98
C SER A 198 -0.53 24.73 -0.50
N ARG A 199 -1.83 24.84 -0.20
CA ARG A 199 -2.37 24.65 1.15
C ARG A 199 -2.57 23.19 1.53
N ILE A 200 -2.93 22.36 0.55
CA ILE A 200 -3.16 20.93 0.75
C ILE A 200 -2.24 20.16 -0.19
N VAL A 201 -1.48 19.22 0.36
CA VAL A 201 -0.66 18.30 -0.44
C VAL A 201 -1.18 16.88 -0.26
N ILE A 202 -1.49 16.22 -1.36
CA ILE A 202 -2.02 14.86 -1.38
C ILE A 202 -0.92 13.89 -1.78
N VAL A 203 -0.63 12.91 -0.92
CA VAL A 203 0.46 11.94 -1.09
C VAL A 203 0.00 10.52 -0.76
N ASN A 204 0.83 9.52 -1.01
CA ASN A 204 0.65 8.20 -0.40
C ASN A 204 1.53 8.03 0.84
N HIS A 205 1.21 7.02 1.65
CA HIS A 205 1.99 6.72 2.86
C HIS A 205 3.47 6.51 2.58
N HIS A 206 3.82 5.89 1.46
CA HIS A 206 5.23 5.69 1.10
C HIS A 206 5.99 7.00 0.89
N LEU A 207 5.41 7.98 0.19
CA LEU A 207 6.06 9.27 0.01
C LEU A 207 6.10 10.06 1.31
N PHE A 208 5.04 9.98 2.12
CA PHE A 208 4.97 10.61 3.42
C PHE A 208 6.08 10.11 4.37
N PHE A 209 6.23 8.79 4.50
CA PHE A 209 7.27 8.20 5.34
C PHE A 209 8.68 8.39 4.78
N ALA A 210 8.83 8.44 3.44
CA ALA A 210 10.10 8.82 2.82
C ALA A 210 10.53 10.25 3.21
N ASP A 211 9.57 11.19 3.26
CA ASP A 211 9.82 12.55 3.73
C ASP A 211 10.25 12.59 5.20
N LEU A 212 9.57 11.85 6.07
CA LEU A 212 9.95 11.74 7.49
C LEU A 212 11.41 11.26 7.65
N MET A 213 11.82 10.26 6.85
CA MET A 213 13.19 9.75 6.90
C MET A 213 14.22 10.76 6.39
N VAL A 214 13.90 11.53 5.36
CA VAL A 214 14.77 12.59 4.85
C VAL A 214 14.90 13.71 5.87
N LYS A 215 13.82 14.14 6.49
CA LYS A 215 13.81 15.13 7.58
C LYS A 215 14.64 14.67 8.79
N ARG A 216 14.49 13.40 9.18
CA ARG A 216 15.29 12.78 10.25
C ARG A 216 16.80 12.81 9.97
N SER A 217 17.19 12.57 8.74
CA SER A 217 18.61 12.59 8.33
C SER A 217 19.23 13.98 8.29
N GLY A 218 18.43 15.05 8.37
CA GLY A 218 18.87 16.44 8.24
C GLY A 218 19.26 16.87 6.82
N PHE A 219 19.08 16.03 5.82
CA PHE A 219 19.46 16.30 4.42
C PHE A 219 18.40 17.03 3.59
N GLY A 220 17.37 17.61 4.22
CA GLY A 220 16.34 18.41 3.54
C GLY A 220 14.91 17.89 3.79
N GLU A 221 14.00 18.25 2.89
CA GLU A 221 12.60 17.86 2.94
C GLU A 221 12.08 17.52 1.54
N ILE A 222 11.16 16.58 1.44
CA ILE A 222 10.46 16.25 0.20
C ILE A 222 9.13 16.99 0.15
N LEU A 223 8.42 17.02 1.28
CA LEU A 223 7.13 17.67 1.46
C LEU A 223 7.33 19.00 2.23
N PRO A 224 6.56 20.04 1.92
CA PRO A 224 6.59 21.27 2.66
C PRO A 224 6.17 21.05 4.12
N ARG A 225 6.43 22.04 4.97
CA ARG A 225 5.94 22.03 6.36
C ARG A 225 4.43 22.19 6.37
N PHE A 226 3.74 21.40 7.18
CA PHE A 226 2.30 21.41 7.36
C PHE A 226 1.95 21.32 8.84
N GLN A 227 0.75 21.82 9.19
CA GLN A 227 0.24 21.86 10.57
C GLN A 227 -0.64 20.64 10.84
N VAL A 228 -1.32 20.15 9.80
CA VAL A 228 -2.30 19.07 9.89
C VAL A 228 -1.87 17.90 9.03
N GLY A 229 -1.89 16.70 9.61
CA GLY A 229 -1.71 15.44 8.88
C GLY A 229 -3.01 14.64 8.84
N VAL A 230 -3.32 14.03 7.70
CA VAL A 230 -4.36 12.99 7.58
C VAL A 230 -3.73 11.70 7.11
N MET A 231 -3.92 10.63 7.87
CA MET A 231 -3.59 9.26 7.48
C MET A 231 -4.89 8.54 7.12
N ASP A 232 -5.26 8.57 5.84
CA ASP A 232 -6.39 7.82 5.32
C ASP A 232 -5.97 6.38 5.01
N GLU A 233 -6.81 5.40 5.29
CA GLU A 233 -6.47 3.97 5.36
C GLU A 233 -5.37 3.69 6.40
N ALA A 234 -5.55 4.24 7.61
CA ALA A 234 -4.58 4.25 8.70
C ALA A 234 -4.17 2.84 9.19
N HIS A 235 -4.94 1.80 8.88
CA HIS A 235 -4.58 0.41 9.11
C HIS A 235 -3.27 -0.03 8.41
N ASN A 236 -2.80 0.74 7.41
CA ASN A 236 -1.55 0.49 6.69
C ASN A 236 -0.34 1.19 7.33
N VAL A 237 -0.56 2.10 8.26
CA VAL A 237 0.49 2.98 8.80
C VAL A 237 1.58 2.17 9.50
N GLU A 238 1.24 1.18 10.33
CA GLU A 238 2.23 0.35 11.04
C GLU A 238 3.18 -0.36 10.07
N ASN A 239 2.63 -1.03 9.06
CA ASN A 239 3.44 -1.78 8.10
C ASN A 239 4.33 -0.87 7.26
N THR A 240 3.82 0.28 6.86
CA THR A 240 4.60 1.27 6.11
C THR A 240 5.70 1.87 6.98
N ALA A 241 5.38 2.27 8.21
CA ALA A 241 6.35 2.77 9.19
C ALA A 241 7.47 1.74 9.46
N THR A 242 7.11 0.47 9.67
CA THR A 242 8.09 -0.62 9.87
C THR A 242 9.06 -0.73 8.70
N ALA A 243 8.58 -0.60 7.47
CA ALA A 243 9.42 -0.67 6.27
C ALA A 243 10.36 0.54 6.12
N TYR A 244 9.92 1.73 6.55
CA TYR A 244 10.71 2.96 6.42
C TYR A 244 11.66 3.22 7.60
N PHE A 245 11.29 2.84 8.81
CA PHE A 245 12.18 2.93 9.97
C PHE A 245 13.20 1.80 10.02
N GLY A 246 13.01 0.76 9.20
CA GLY A 246 13.96 -0.33 9.03
C GLY A 246 15.07 -0.04 8.02
N GLU A 247 16.10 -0.90 8.01
CA GLU A 247 17.16 -0.89 7.01
C GLU A 247 16.96 -2.03 6.00
N ARG A 248 17.39 -1.79 4.75
CA ARG A 248 17.23 -2.77 3.67
C ARG A 248 18.38 -2.71 2.68
N VAL A 249 18.90 -3.89 2.33
CA VAL A 249 19.85 -4.09 1.22
C VAL A 249 19.29 -5.16 0.29
N SER A 250 19.25 -4.89 -1.02
CA SER A 250 18.84 -5.86 -2.01
C SER A 250 19.94 -6.16 -3.02
N THR A 251 19.96 -7.39 -3.50
CA THR A 251 20.90 -7.77 -4.58
C THR A 251 20.62 -7.01 -5.88
N ASN A 252 19.41 -6.48 -6.07
CA ASN A 252 19.08 -5.63 -7.22
C ASN A 252 19.70 -4.24 -7.06
N GLN A 253 19.63 -3.61 -5.88
CA GLN A 253 20.32 -2.32 -5.62
C GLN A 253 21.82 -2.43 -5.87
N LEU A 254 22.45 -3.54 -5.45
CA LEU A 254 23.86 -3.82 -5.75
C LEU A 254 24.12 -3.93 -7.26
N SER A 255 23.28 -4.66 -7.98
CA SER A 255 23.39 -4.80 -9.44
C SER A 255 23.17 -3.47 -10.18
N ASP A 256 22.22 -2.66 -9.72
CA ASP A 256 21.93 -1.34 -10.29
C ASP A 256 23.09 -0.36 -10.05
N LEU A 257 23.69 -0.36 -8.85
CA LEU A 257 24.89 0.42 -8.54
C LEU A 257 26.02 0.07 -9.50
N VAL A 258 26.28 -1.23 -9.68
CA VAL A 258 27.33 -1.72 -10.58
C VAL A 258 27.06 -1.31 -12.03
N ALA A 259 25.85 -1.53 -12.54
CA ALA A 259 25.49 -1.21 -13.92
C ALA A 259 25.53 0.29 -14.21
N ASP A 260 25.08 1.13 -13.27
CA ASP A 260 25.13 2.58 -13.39
C ASP A 260 26.59 3.09 -13.38
N ALA A 261 27.42 2.57 -12.46
CA ALA A 261 28.83 2.97 -12.36
C ALA A 261 29.64 2.53 -13.59
N GLU A 262 29.41 1.34 -14.13
CA GLU A 262 30.07 0.88 -15.37
C GLU A 262 29.68 1.72 -16.59
N ARG A 263 28.42 2.21 -16.65
CA ARG A 263 28.02 3.14 -17.72
C ARG A 263 28.74 4.48 -17.60
N ALA A 264 28.85 5.01 -16.39
CA ALA A 264 29.56 6.26 -16.14
C ALA A 264 31.05 6.15 -16.46
N VAL A 265 31.71 5.06 -16.06
CA VAL A 265 33.12 4.78 -16.39
C VAL A 265 33.34 4.69 -17.89
N ARG A 266 32.43 4.09 -18.66
CA ARG A 266 32.50 4.05 -20.12
C ARG A 266 32.32 5.43 -20.75
N ALA A 267 31.43 6.25 -20.20
CA ALA A 267 31.16 7.60 -20.72
C ALA A 267 32.28 8.61 -20.41
N ALA A 268 33.02 8.44 -19.32
CA ALA A 268 34.14 9.31 -18.92
C ALA A 268 35.37 9.22 -19.83
N GLY A 269 35.46 8.20 -20.71
CA GLY A 269 36.60 8.06 -21.63
C GLY A 269 37.93 7.73 -20.94
N ASP A 270 39.06 8.07 -21.59
CA ASP A 270 40.41 7.84 -21.05
C ASP A 270 40.89 9.11 -20.29
N ASP A 271 40.22 9.42 -19.16
CA ASP A 271 40.74 10.43 -18.22
C ASP A 271 41.92 9.82 -17.45
N PRO A 272 43.15 10.34 -17.58
CA PRO A 272 44.33 9.79 -16.93
C PRO A 272 44.32 9.91 -15.39
N ASP A 273 43.55 10.84 -14.84
CA ASP A 273 43.42 11.04 -13.39
C ASP A 273 42.36 10.14 -12.75
N PHE A 274 41.53 9.47 -13.57
CA PHE A 274 40.48 8.55 -13.09
C PHE A 274 41.03 7.13 -12.94
N GLU A 275 41.16 6.66 -11.70
CA GLU A 275 41.62 5.31 -11.35
C GLU A 275 40.62 4.21 -11.75
N ARG A 276 40.42 3.99 -13.05
CA ARG A 276 39.44 3.11 -13.66
C ARG A 276 39.57 1.64 -13.22
N LYS A 277 40.78 1.06 -13.30
CA LYS A 277 41.01 -0.36 -13.01
C LYS A 277 40.66 -0.78 -11.57
N PRO A 278 41.03 -0.01 -10.54
CA PRO A 278 40.60 -0.33 -9.16
C PRO A 278 39.09 -0.25 -8.96
N LEU A 279 38.42 0.74 -9.58
CA LEU A 279 36.96 0.82 -9.51
C LEU A 279 36.28 -0.35 -10.20
N GLU A 280 36.74 -0.75 -11.41
CA GLU A 280 36.21 -1.92 -12.14
C GLU A 280 36.38 -3.21 -11.34
N ARG A 281 37.49 -3.39 -10.60
CA ARG A 281 37.68 -4.55 -9.71
C ARG A 281 36.68 -4.53 -8.56
N ALA A 282 36.47 -3.38 -7.91
CA ALA A 282 35.50 -3.25 -6.83
C ALA A 282 34.08 -3.56 -7.31
N LEU A 283 33.67 -3.04 -8.46
CA LEU A 283 32.38 -3.33 -9.09
C LEU A 283 32.21 -4.81 -9.43
N GLY A 284 33.26 -5.45 -9.95
CA GLY A 284 33.28 -6.89 -10.20
C GLY A 284 33.08 -7.72 -8.92
N ALA A 285 33.75 -7.35 -7.82
CA ALA A 285 33.59 -8.03 -6.54
C ALA A 285 32.20 -7.83 -5.94
N ILE A 286 31.62 -6.64 -6.02
CA ILE A 286 30.23 -6.36 -5.61
C ILE A 286 29.24 -7.23 -6.39
N ARG A 287 29.43 -7.35 -7.71
CA ARG A 287 28.59 -8.24 -8.56
C ARG A 287 28.69 -9.68 -8.10
N SER A 288 29.91 -10.21 -7.90
CA SER A 288 30.11 -11.60 -7.45
C SER A 288 29.49 -11.86 -6.09
N ALA A 289 29.59 -10.92 -5.16
CA ALA A 289 28.95 -11.04 -3.84
C ALA A 289 27.42 -11.04 -3.94
N ALA A 290 26.82 -10.19 -4.78
CA ALA A 290 25.38 -10.19 -5.03
C ALA A 290 24.89 -11.53 -5.62
N GLU A 291 25.66 -12.14 -6.51
CA GLU A 291 25.36 -13.47 -7.06
C GLU A 291 25.50 -14.58 -6.01
N ALA A 292 26.51 -14.53 -5.16
CA ALA A 292 26.69 -15.46 -4.06
C ALA A 292 25.52 -15.41 -3.07
N ILE A 293 25.05 -14.21 -2.72
CA ILE A 293 23.86 -14.02 -1.87
C ILE A 293 22.63 -14.63 -2.55
N ARG A 294 22.38 -14.37 -3.83
CA ARG A 294 21.28 -14.99 -4.57
C ARG A 294 21.38 -16.52 -4.57
N GLY A 295 22.57 -17.07 -4.75
CA GLY A 295 22.84 -18.50 -4.74
C GLY A 295 22.51 -19.15 -3.41
N PHE A 296 22.99 -18.57 -2.31
CA PHE A 296 22.77 -19.07 -0.95
C PHE A 296 21.29 -19.13 -0.56
N PHE A 297 20.52 -18.11 -0.94
CA PHE A 297 19.09 -18.04 -0.59
C PHE A 297 18.17 -18.74 -1.58
N ARG A 298 18.67 -19.29 -2.70
CA ARG A 298 17.86 -19.87 -3.80
C ARG A 298 16.91 -20.98 -3.32
N GLU A 299 17.39 -21.88 -2.47
CA GLU A 299 16.64 -23.04 -2.00
C GLU A 299 15.97 -22.83 -0.63
N ARG A 300 16.17 -21.66 -0.04
CA ARG A 300 15.54 -21.31 1.24
C ARG A 300 14.09 -20.89 1.03
N PRO A 301 13.25 -20.91 2.08
CA PRO A 301 11.90 -20.36 2.03
C PRO A 301 11.87 -18.94 1.44
N GLU A 302 10.71 -18.53 0.97
CA GLU A 302 10.54 -17.18 0.38
C GLU A 302 10.85 -16.07 1.38
N ARG A 303 10.53 -16.29 2.66
CA ARG A 303 10.83 -15.39 3.79
C ARG A 303 11.36 -16.19 4.97
N GLY A 304 12.29 -15.60 5.72
CA GLY A 304 12.84 -16.23 6.91
C GLY A 304 13.72 -15.29 7.74
N THR A 305 13.94 -15.63 8.98
CA THR A 305 14.91 -14.93 9.83
C THR A 305 16.34 -15.19 9.33
N LEU A 306 17.25 -14.26 9.58
CA LEU A 306 18.68 -14.53 9.40
C LEU A 306 19.15 -15.42 10.56
N ASP A 307 18.97 -16.73 10.37
CA ASP A 307 19.42 -17.79 11.28
C ASP A 307 20.96 -17.91 11.34
N ASP A 308 21.49 -18.71 12.26
CA ASP A 308 22.94 -18.87 12.42
C ASP A 308 23.67 -19.26 11.13
N PRO A 309 23.16 -20.22 10.29
CA PRO A 309 23.76 -20.49 9.01
C PRO A 309 23.74 -19.31 8.03
N ALA A 310 22.65 -18.52 8.01
CA ALA A 310 22.58 -17.33 7.17
C ALA A 310 23.49 -16.21 7.68
N ARG A 311 23.54 -15.98 8.98
CA ARG A 311 24.46 -15.02 9.61
C ARG A 311 25.92 -15.44 9.40
N ALA A 312 26.25 -16.72 9.53
CA ALA A 312 27.60 -17.23 9.26
C ALA A 312 28.01 -16.98 7.80
N PHE A 313 27.13 -17.32 6.83
CA PHE A 313 27.38 -17.04 5.41
C PHE A 313 27.56 -15.53 5.15
N LEU A 314 26.69 -14.70 5.74
CA LEU A 314 26.74 -13.24 5.53
C LEU A 314 27.91 -12.57 6.31
N ARG A 315 28.53 -13.24 7.27
CA ARG A 315 29.77 -12.83 7.96
C ARG A 315 31.02 -13.45 7.37
N ASP A 316 30.89 -14.36 6.39
CA ASP A 316 31.99 -14.96 5.69
C ASP A 316 32.71 -13.95 4.78
N GLU A 317 33.90 -14.32 4.32
CA GLU A 317 34.79 -13.50 3.49
C GLU A 317 34.06 -12.83 2.30
N THR A 318 33.05 -13.49 1.71
CA THR A 318 32.28 -12.98 0.56
C THR A 318 31.54 -11.66 0.88
N VAL A 319 30.92 -11.54 2.03
CA VAL A 319 30.14 -10.34 2.39
C VAL A 319 31.02 -9.29 3.06
N GLU A 320 32.05 -9.70 3.75
CA GLU A 320 33.08 -8.77 4.24
C GLU A 320 33.82 -8.11 3.05
N VAL A 321 34.07 -8.85 1.98
CA VAL A 321 34.54 -8.30 0.70
C VAL A 321 33.53 -7.32 0.14
N LEU A 322 32.21 -7.65 0.14
CA LEU A 322 31.17 -6.74 -0.33
C LEU A 322 31.20 -5.41 0.43
N ARG A 323 31.23 -5.44 1.77
CA ARG A 323 31.30 -4.23 2.60
C ARG A 323 32.52 -3.39 2.27
N ARG A 324 33.68 -4.00 2.27
CA ARG A 324 34.96 -3.33 1.95
C ARG A 324 35.00 -2.74 0.54
N GLU A 325 34.41 -3.42 -0.45
CA GLU A 325 34.39 -2.90 -1.83
C GLU A 325 33.35 -1.79 -2.00
N LEU A 326 32.25 -1.82 -1.24
CA LEU A 326 31.31 -0.69 -1.17
C LEU A 326 32.00 0.55 -0.54
N GLU A 327 32.74 0.38 0.53
CA GLU A 327 33.55 1.45 1.14
C GLU A 327 34.61 2.00 0.17
N ARG A 328 35.27 1.12 -0.60
CA ARG A 328 36.21 1.56 -1.67
C ARG A 328 35.51 2.36 -2.76
N VAL A 329 34.33 1.97 -3.21
CA VAL A 329 33.54 2.76 -4.16
C VAL A 329 33.16 4.11 -3.55
N GLN A 330 32.76 4.12 -2.29
CA GLN A 330 32.44 5.35 -1.57
C GLN A 330 33.66 6.31 -1.54
N GLU A 331 34.83 5.83 -1.18
CA GLU A 331 36.05 6.62 -1.07
C GLU A 331 36.53 7.14 -2.44
N ARG A 332 36.51 6.26 -3.46
CA ARG A 332 37.02 6.59 -4.80
C ARG A 332 36.13 7.54 -5.59
N CYS A 333 34.83 7.48 -5.35
CA CYS A 333 33.85 8.37 -5.97
C CYS A 333 33.49 9.58 -5.09
N GLY A 334 34.17 9.76 -3.96
CA GLY A 334 33.91 10.84 -3.01
C GLY A 334 34.35 12.23 -3.49
N LEU A 335 33.92 13.24 -2.73
CA LEU A 335 34.16 14.66 -3.03
C LEU A 335 35.65 15.02 -3.17
N ASP A 336 36.51 14.36 -2.41
CA ASP A 336 37.96 14.64 -2.42
C ASP A 336 38.68 14.13 -3.69
N ARG A 337 37.97 13.37 -4.52
CA ARG A 337 38.55 12.70 -5.71
C ARG A 337 37.95 13.14 -7.05
N SER A 338 36.79 13.76 -7.05
CA SER A 338 36.11 14.20 -8.28
C SER A 338 35.09 15.28 -8.00
N ASP A 339 34.99 16.25 -8.90
CA ASP A 339 33.90 17.24 -8.91
C ASP A 339 32.66 16.75 -9.69
N ASP A 340 32.71 15.52 -10.25
CA ASP A 340 31.59 14.96 -11.02
C ASP A 340 30.41 14.56 -10.12
N PRO A 341 29.24 15.21 -10.28
CA PRO A 341 28.03 14.87 -9.50
C PRO A 341 27.58 13.42 -9.63
N VAL A 342 27.87 12.78 -10.77
CA VAL A 342 27.48 11.38 -11.01
C VAL A 342 28.32 10.45 -10.12
N LEU A 343 29.63 10.70 -10.03
CA LEU A 343 30.51 9.92 -9.14
C LEU A 343 30.16 10.10 -7.68
N HIS A 344 29.82 11.32 -7.26
CA HIS A 344 29.32 11.55 -5.89
C HIS A 344 28.03 10.77 -5.60
N GLY A 345 27.15 10.61 -6.60
CA GLY A 345 25.95 9.77 -6.47
C GLY A 345 26.30 8.31 -6.14
N PHE A 346 27.34 7.75 -6.77
CA PHE A 346 27.81 6.39 -6.46
C PHE A 346 28.44 6.29 -5.08
N SER A 347 29.23 7.29 -4.67
CA SER A 347 29.78 7.36 -3.31
C SER A 347 28.68 7.29 -2.25
N ALA A 348 27.66 8.13 -2.37
CA ALA A 348 26.55 8.16 -1.42
C ALA A 348 25.76 6.82 -1.40
N ARG A 349 25.48 6.24 -2.59
CA ARG A 349 24.77 4.95 -2.70
C ARG A 349 25.57 3.81 -2.08
N ALA A 350 26.88 3.74 -2.37
CA ALA A 350 27.75 2.71 -1.81
C ALA A 350 27.84 2.81 -0.28
N GLY A 351 28.04 4.02 0.25
CA GLY A 351 28.08 4.26 1.70
C GLY A 351 26.77 3.92 2.41
N ASN A 352 25.63 4.22 1.80
CA ASN A 352 24.31 3.86 2.36
C ASN A 352 24.13 2.33 2.40
N LEU A 353 24.50 1.63 1.32
CA LEU A 353 24.41 0.16 1.27
C LEU A 353 25.37 -0.51 2.28
N ALA A 354 26.59 0.00 2.42
CA ALA A 354 27.56 -0.51 3.41
C ALA A 354 27.03 -0.35 4.83
N ARG A 355 26.50 0.83 5.18
CA ARG A 355 25.91 1.11 6.50
C ARG A 355 24.69 0.25 6.78
N ALA A 356 23.76 0.14 5.82
CA ALA A 356 22.57 -0.70 5.98
C ALA A 356 22.94 -2.18 6.16
N LEU A 357 23.93 -2.68 5.42
CA LEU A 357 24.44 -4.04 5.57
C LEU A 357 25.02 -4.28 6.97
N MET A 358 25.79 -3.33 7.49
CA MET A 358 26.34 -3.39 8.84
C MET A 358 25.23 -3.47 9.90
N VAL A 359 24.20 -2.61 9.81
CA VAL A 359 23.05 -2.64 10.74
C VAL A 359 22.34 -4.00 10.68
N ILE A 360 22.14 -4.57 9.48
CA ILE A 360 21.46 -5.86 9.31
C ILE A 360 22.27 -7.02 9.96
N LEU A 361 23.60 -6.96 9.89
CA LEU A 361 24.47 -8.06 10.33
C LEU A 361 24.89 -7.96 11.78
N GLU A 362 25.02 -6.75 12.31
CA GLU A 362 25.64 -6.50 13.62
C GLU A 362 24.63 -6.09 14.70
N SER A 363 23.37 -5.79 14.32
CA SER A 363 22.36 -5.45 15.32
C SER A 363 22.01 -6.66 16.19
N ASP A 364 22.37 -6.60 17.47
CA ASP A 364 21.94 -7.53 18.52
C ASP A 364 20.79 -6.94 19.36
N ASP A 365 20.19 -5.85 18.91
CA ASP A 365 19.06 -5.19 19.57
C ASP A 365 17.82 -6.11 19.54
N PRO A 366 17.28 -6.53 20.70
CA PRO A 366 16.12 -7.40 20.79
C PRO A 366 14.83 -6.78 20.22
N ASP A 367 14.79 -5.46 20.08
CA ASP A 367 13.66 -4.75 19.46
C ASP A 367 13.73 -4.69 17.93
N TRP A 368 14.78 -5.28 17.34
CA TRP A 368 14.96 -5.38 15.91
C TRP A 368 15.02 -6.82 15.42
N LEU A 369 14.47 -7.06 14.23
CA LEU A 369 14.54 -8.35 13.56
C LEU A 369 15.38 -8.26 12.28
N ALA A 370 16.45 -9.05 12.20
CA ALA A 370 17.16 -9.31 10.96
C ALA A 370 16.52 -10.49 10.21
N TRP A 371 16.07 -10.26 8.97
CA TRP A 371 15.35 -11.25 8.18
C TRP A 371 15.58 -11.05 6.68
N TYR A 372 15.16 -12.00 5.84
CA TYR A 372 15.29 -11.93 4.40
C TYR A 372 13.96 -12.22 3.68
N GLU A 373 13.85 -11.65 2.46
CA GLU A 373 12.79 -11.96 1.51
C GLU A 373 13.43 -12.32 0.16
N ARG A 374 13.09 -13.48 -0.36
CA ARG A 374 13.49 -13.93 -1.69
C ARG A 374 12.36 -13.58 -2.68
N ARG A 375 12.70 -12.83 -3.71
CA ARG A 375 11.80 -12.47 -4.81
C ARG A 375 12.24 -13.14 -6.12
N LYS A 376 11.40 -13.10 -7.15
CA LYS A 376 11.72 -13.68 -8.48
C LYS A 376 13.05 -13.17 -9.03
N THR A 377 13.37 -11.91 -8.82
CA THR A 377 14.53 -11.23 -9.40
C THR A 377 15.70 -11.02 -8.43
N GLY A 378 15.55 -11.39 -7.14
CA GLY A 378 16.64 -11.16 -6.19
C GLY A 378 16.28 -11.45 -4.74
N VAL A 379 17.20 -11.14 -3.85
CA VAL A 379 17.07 -11.29 -2.40
C VAL A 379 17.13 -9.91 -1.76
N GLN A 380 16.29 -9.69 -0.77
CA GLN A 380 16.29 -8.52 0.09
C GLN A 380 16.65 -8.95 1.50
N LEU A 381 17.63 -8.31 2.09
CA LEU A 381 18.02 -8.44 3.50
C LEU A 381 17.44 -7.23 4.24
N HIS A 382 16.89 -7.46 5.41
CA HIS A 382 16.21 -6.45 6.21
C HIS A 382 16.68 -6.47 7.66
N ALA A 383 16.71 -5.29 8.28
CA ALA A 383 16.58 -5.10 9.72
C ALA A 383 15.35 -4.25 9.98
N SER A 384 14.37 -4.78 10.70
CA SER A 384 13.08 -4.13 10.93
C SER A 384 12.80 -3.96 12.41
N PRO A 385 12.33 -2.78 12.86
CA PRO A 385 11.86 -2.60 14.22
C PRO A 385 10.59 -3.43 14.46
N LEU A 386 10.50 -4.08 15.62
CA LEU A 386 9.31 -4.83 16.04
C LEU A 386 8.18 -3.90 16.49
N ASP A 387 8.54 -2.74 17.01
CA ASP A 387 7.66 -1.69 17.49
C ASP A 387 8.01 -0.36 16.84
N VAL A 388 7.02 0.29 16.26
CA VAL A 388 7.15 1.60 15.58
C VAL A 388 6.59 2.76 16.41
N SER A 389 6.05 2.48 17.58
CA SER A 389 5.37 3.47 18.42
C SER A 389 6.30 4.62 18.86
N GLY A 390 7.54 4.29 19.26
CA GLY A 390 8.55 5.29 19.61
C GLY A 390 8.93 6.20 18.44
N PRO A 391 9.41 5.64 17.32
CA PRO A 391 9.71 6.41 16.12
C PRO A 391 8.54 7.25 15.58
N LEU A 392 7.29 6.74 15.63
CA LEU A 392 6.11 7.52 15.22
C LEU A 392 5.86 8.70 16.14
N ARG A 393 6.03 8.53 17.45
CA ARG A 393 5.88 9.63 18.41
C ARG A 393 6.89 10.73 18.16
N GLU A 394 8.17 10.37 18.11
CA GLU A 394 9.26 11.32 17.96
C GLU A 394 9.21 12.09 16.63
N HIS A 395 8.92 11.39 15.54
CA HIS A 395 9.08 11.97 14.19
C HIS A 395 7.77 12.44 13.56
N LEU A 396 6.61 11.94 14.02
CA LEU A 396 5.32 12.29 13.45
C LEU A 396 4.44 13.06 14.43
N TYR A 397 4.14 12.49 15.61
CA TYR A 397 3.12 13.05 16.47
C TYR A 397 3.53 14.38 17.08
N ASP A 398 4.80 14.49 17.51
CA ASP A 398 5.32 15.71 18.11
C ASP A 398 5.58 16.84 17.09
N SER A 399 5.53 16.53 15.79
CA SER A 399 5.79 17.50 14.71
C SER A 399 4.52 18.19 14.18
N LEU A 400 3.32 17.73 14.58
CA LEU A 400 2.05 18.19 14.05
C LEU A 400 1.16 18.82 15.12
N GLU A 401 0.40 19.85 14.75
CA GLU A 401 -0.66 20.40 15.60
C GLU A 401 -1.82 19.41 15.75
N THR A 402 -2.21 18.77 14.64
CA THR A 402 -3.30 17.81 14.61
C THR A 402 -2.96 16.68 13.62
N LEU A 403 -3.17 15.44 14.07
CA LEU A 403 -3.11 14.27 13.21
C LEU A 403 -4.46 13.56 13.22
N VAL A 404 -5.03 13.35 12.05
CA VAL A 404 -6.26 12.58 11.85
C VAL A 404 -5.89 11.21 11.27
N LEU A 405 -6.16 10.15 12.02
CA LEU A 405 -6.02 8.77 11.54
C LEU A 405 -7.42 8.21 11.26
N THR A 406 -7.68 7.84 10.02
CA THR A 406 -9.00 7.33 9.63
C THR A 406 -8.89 6.10 8.73
N SER A 407 -9.83 5.18 8.89
CA SER A 407 -10.01 4.04 8.00
C SER A 407 -11.43 3.50 8.11
N ALA A 408 -11.81 2.62 7.19
CA ALA A 408 -13.05 1.85 7.32
C ALA A 408 -12.98 0.76 8.41
N THR A 409 -11.76 0.40 8.83
CA THR A 409 -11.50 -0.76 9.70
C THR A 409 -10.29 -0.48 10.60
N LEU A 410 -10.52 -0.15 11.85
CA LEU A 410 -9.50 0.11 12.88
C LEU A 410 -9.90 -0.49 14.24
N ALA A 411 -11.18 -0.40 14.57
CA ALA A 411 -11.70 -0.90 15.82
C ALA A 411 -11.92 -2.41 15.79
N THR A 412 -11.65 -3.05 16.90
CA THR A 412 -11.96 -4.46 17.16
C THR A 412 -12.72 -4.56 18.46
N ASP A 413 -13.80 -5.33 18.47
CA ASP A 413 -14.68 -5.48 19.65
C ASP A 413 -15.23 -4.13 20.20
N GLY A 414 -15.40 -3.13 19.32
CA GLY A 414 -15.95 -1.82 19.64
C GLY A 414 -14.94 -0.80 20.20
N ASP A 415 -13.63 -1.10 20.21
CA ASP A 415 -12.61 -0.20 20.69
C ASP A 415 -11.37 -0.10 19.78
N PHE A 416 -10.48 0.86 20.09
CA PHE A 416 -9.24 1.10 19.36
C PHE A 416 -7.98 0.59 20.08
N HIS A 417 -8.11 -0.23 21.11
CA HIS A 417 -6.98 -0.65 21.94
C HIS A 417 -5.82 -1.22 21.11
N TYR A 418 -6.12 -2.10 20.16
CA TYR A 418 -5.11 -2.70 19.28
C TYR A 418 -4.35 -1.63 18.49
N VAL A 419 -5.06 -0.78 17.75
CA VAL A 419 -4.42 0.25 16.89
C VAL A 419 -3.66 1.28 17.72
N ARG A 420 -4.21 1.71 18.85
CA ARG A 420 -3.54 2.63 19.79
C ARG A 420 -2.22 2.05 20.29
N SER A 421 -2.24 0.79 20.71
CA SER A 421 -1.03 0.08 21.16
C SER A 421 0.01 -0.02 20.05
N ARG A 422 -0.42 -0.45 18.83
CA ARG A 422 0.49 -0.65 17.70
C ARG A 422 1.11 0.63 17.15
N LEU A 423 0.37 1.73 17.17
CA LEU A 423 0.84 3.03 16.69
C LEU A 423 1.39 3.94 17.81
N GLY A 424 1.33 3.52 19.07
CA GLY A 424 1.81 4.30 20.20
C GLY A 424 1.01 5.60 20.46
N LEU A 425 -0.30 5.57 20.17
CA LEU A 425 -1.19 6.73 20.38
C LEU A 425 -1.46 6.93 21.88
N GLY A 426 -1.31 8.17 22.34
CA GLY A 426 -1.49 8.53 23.74
C GLY A 426 -2.96 8.62 24.17
N GLU A 427 -3.18 9.07 25.42
CA GLU A 427 -4.53 9.22 25.98
C GLU A 427 -5.23 10.52 25.52
N ASN A 428 -4.46 11.53 25.10
CA ASN A 428 -5.02 12.81 24.62
C ASN A 428 -5.51 12.71 23.17
N LEU A 429 -6.43 11.78 22.92
CA LEU A 429 -6.94 11.39 21.62
C LEU A 429 -8.46 11.61 21.58
N LEU A 430 -8.98 12.14 20.47
CA LEU A 430 -10.41 12.11 20.18
C LEU A 430 -10.71 10.86 19.37
N GLU A 431 -11.68 10.08 19.80
CA GLU A 431 -12.05 8.80 19.17
C GLU A 431 -13.49 8.84 18.67
N GLY A 432 -13.74 8.23 17.50
CA GLY A 432 -15.07 8.09 16.94
C GLY A 432 -15.21 6.82 16.09
N ILE A 433 -16.27 6.05 16.36
CA ILE A 433 -16.67 4.91 15.53
C ILE A 433 -18.00 5.28 14.88
N TYR A 434 -18.00 5.30 13.54
CA TYR A 434 -19.17 5.63 12.74
C TYR A 434 -19.51 4.46 11.84
N GLU A 435 -20.65 3.86 12.09
CA GLU A 435 -21.12 2.71 11.33
C GLU A 435 -21.42 3.07 9.88
N SER A 436 -21.36 2.07 9.01
CA SER A 436 -21.84 2.17 7.64
C SER A 436 -23.34 2.49 7.61
N HIS A 437 -23.76 3.32 6.66
CA HIS A 437 -25.19 3.60 6.46
C HIS A 437 -25.90 2.50 5.65
N PHE A 438 -25.18 1.47 5.19
CA PHE A 438 -25.77 0.35 4.45
C PHE A 438 -26.47 -0.61 5.42
N ASP A 439 -27.63 -1.12 5.01
CA ASP A 439 -28.39 -2.13 5.76
C ASP A 439 -27.86 -3.54 5.48
N PHE A 440 -26.77 -3.89 6.15
CA PHE A 440 -26.16 -5.22 6.00
C PHE A 440 -27.12 -6.36 6.36
N ALA A 441 -28.09 -6.14 7.26
CA ALA A 441 -29.04 -7.15 7.66
C ALA A 441 -29.96 -7.58 6.51
N SER A 442 -30.35 -6.65 5.64
CA SER A 442 -31.20 -6.94 4.47
C SER A 442 -30.40 -7.19 3.18
N GLN A 443 -29.23 -6.54 3.04
CA GLN A 443 -28.42 -6.60 1.82
C GLN A 443 -27.49 -7.80 1.77
N THR A 444 -27.19 -8.44 2.92
CA THR A 444 -26.16 -9.48 2.97
C THR A 444 -26.61 -10.76 3.66
N LEU A 445 -25.85 -11.81 3.39
CA LEU A 445 -25.96 -13.09 4.10
C LEU A 445 -24.55 -13.57 4.44
N MET A 446 -24.32 -13.94 5.70
CA MET A 446 -23.10 -14.61 6.12
C MET A 446 -23.31 -16.12 6.11
N TYR A 447 -22.48 -16.82 5.33
CA TYR A 447 -22.48 -18.28 5.24
C TYR A 447 -21.25 -18.85 5.94
N VAL A 448 -21.46 -19.71 6.93
CA VAL A 448 -20.39 -20.42 7.64
C VAL A 448 -20.75 -21.90 7.74
N PRO A 449 -20.17 -22.79 6.92
CA PRO A 449 -20.44 -24.23 7.01
C PRO A 449 -19.88 -24.82 8.29
N ARG A 450 -20.61 -25.77 8.90
CA ARG A 450 -20.17 -26.49 10.10
C ARG A 450 -19.57 -27.86 9.82
N ASP A 451 -19.74 -28.34 8.61
CA ASP A 451 -19.35 -29.68 8.13
C ASP A 451 -17.93 -29.72 7.51
N LEU A 452 -17.27 -28.57 7.38
CA LEU A 452 -15.90 -28.52 6.91
C LEU A 452 -14.91 -28.91 8.01
N PRO A 453 -13.83 -29.64 7.66
CA PRO A 453 -12.78 -29.95 8.61
C PRO A 453 -12.03 -28.69 9.08
N LEU A 454 -11.31 -28.80 10.18
CA LEU A 454 -10.47 -27.70 10.66
C LEU A 454 -9.29 -27.46 9.71
N PRO A 455 -8.77 -26.22 9.58
CA PRO A 455 -7.64 -25.88 8.70
C PRO A 455 -6.34 -26.66 8.93
N SER A 456 -6.19 -27.28 10.10
CA SER A 456 -5.05 -28.16 10.43
C SER A 456 -5.16 -29.58 9.86
N ARG A 457 -6.33 -29.97 9.33
CA ARG A 457 -6.54 -31.31 8.77
C ARG A 457 -6.00 -31.40 7.34
N PRO A 458 -5.40 -32.54 6.94
CA PRO A 458 -4.85 -32.73 5.60
C PRO A 458 -5.88 -32.60 4.46
N ASP A 459 -7.13 -32.98 4.73
CA ASP A 459 -8.26 -32.97 3.79
C ASP A 459 -8.93 -31.58 3.67
N PHE A 460 -8.54 -30.60 4.47
CA PHE A 460 -9.16 -29.27 4.50
C PHE A 460 -9.16 -28.60 3.12
N ALA A 461 -8.00 -28.55 2.45
CA ALA A 461 -7.86 -27.84 1.18
C ALA A 461 -8.77 -28.45 0.08
N ASP A 462 -8.95 -29.77 0.06
CA ASP A 462 -9.81 -30.45 -0.92
C ASP A 462 -11.29 -30.20 -0.63
N ARG A 463 -11.70 -30.28 0.65
CA ARG A 463 -13.09 -30.03 1.06
C ARG A 463 -13.49 -28.57 0.86
N VAL A 464 -12.59 -27.65 1.13
CA VAL A 464 -12.81 -26.21 0.84
C VAL A 464 -12.90 -25.97 -0.66
N ALA A 465 -12.08 -26.63 -1.48
CA ALA A 465 -12.16 -26.51 -2.94
C ALA A 465 -13.50 -27.02 -3.49
N GLU A 466 -14.06 -28.09 -2.93
CA GLU A 466 -15.40 -28.59 -3.26
C GLU A 466 -16.47 -27.56 -2.91
N ARG A 467 -16.44 -27.02 -1.69
CA ARG A 467 -17.41 -26.04 -1.23
C ARG A 467 -17.32 -24.71 -2.03
N ILE A 468 -16.13 -24.29 -2.42
CA ILE A 468 -15.95 -23.13 -3.29
C ILE A 468 -16.58 -23.38 -4.65
N ASP A 469 -16.37 -24.55 -5.28
CA ASP A 469 -17.01 -24.90 -6.57
C ASP A 469 -18.55 -24.81 -6.47
N GLU A 470 -19.15 -25.39 -5.42
CA GLU A 470 -20.59 -25.32 -5.17
C GLU A 470 -21.09 -23.86 -5.05
N LEU A 471 -20.43 -23.03 -4.24
CA LEU A 471 -20.77 -21.62 -4.05
C LEU A 471 -20.66 -20.83 -5.35
N LEU A 472 -19.61 -21.05 -6.13
CA LEU A 472 -19.36 -20.32 -7.38
C LEU A 472 -20.37 -20.70 -8.48
N ARG A 473 -20.89 -21.93 -8.48
CA ARG A 473 -21.97 -22.35 -9.38
C ARG A 473 -23.30 -21.70 -8.98
N ILE A 474 -23.60 -21.62 -7.68
CA ILE A 474 -24.80 -20.95 -7.15
C ILE A 474 -24.76 -19.45 -7.48
N SER A 475 -23.64 -18.76 -7.25
CA SER A 475 -23.47 -17.34 -7.54
C SER A 475 -23.30 -17.03 -9.04
N ARG A 476 -23.23 -18.05 -9.90
CA ARG A 476 -22.98 -17.93 -11.36
C ARG A 476 -21.70 -17.14 -11.67
N GLY A 477 -20.59 -17.48 -11.03
CA GLY A 477 -19.41 -16.64 -10.97
C GLY A 477 -19.63 -15.48 -9.99
N ARG A 478 -19.56 -14.24 -10.44
CA ARG A 478 -19.79 -13.00 -9.65
C ARG A 478 -19.06 -13.01 -8.30
N ALA A 479 -17.84 -13.56 -8.27
CA ALA A 479 -17.17 -13.87 -7.01
C ALA A 479 -15.71 -13.44 -6.96
N LEU A 480 -15.33 -12.95 -5.78
CA LEU A 480 -13.95 -12.81 -5.35
C LEU A 480 -13.67 -13.87 -4.28
N VAL A 481 -12.68 -14.72 -4.52
CA VAL A 481 -12.24 -15.73 -3.55
C VAL A 481 -10.90 -15.31 -2.97
N LEU A 482 -10.87 -15.04 -1.68
CA LEU A 482 -9.69 -14.58 -0.95
C LEU A 482 -9.06 -15.74 -0.17
N PHE A 483 -7.82 -16.04 -0.52
CA PHE A 483 -7.05 -17.10 0.09
C PHE A 483 -6.00 -16.54 1.05
N THR A 484 -5.76 -17.28 2.10
CA THR A 484 -4.67 -16.99 3.04
C THR A 484 -3.35 -17.64 2.62
N SER A 485 -3.35 -18.48 1.57
CA SER A 485 -2.14 -19.11 1.02
C SER A 485 -2.26 -19.39 -0.48
N TYR A 486 -1.11 -19.28 -1.18
CA TYR A 486 -1.01 -19.71 -2.58
C TYR A 486 -1.25 -21.21 -2.76
N HIS A 487 -0.98 -22.02 -1.75
CA HIS A 487 -1.24 -23.47 -1.81
C HIS A 487 -2.74 -23.75 -2.03
N ASN A 488 -3.61 -23.16 -1.19
CA ASN A 488 -5.05 -23.32 -1.31
C ASN A 488 -5.58 -22.70 -2.61
N LEU A 489 -5.10 -21.51 -2.98
CA LEU A 489 -5.45 -20.86 -4.23
C LEU A 489 -5.17 -21.78 -5.44
N ASN A 490 -3.98 -22.35 -5.51
CA ASN A 490 -3.60 -23.24 -6.62
C ASN A 490 -4.41 -24.54 -6.63
N ARG A 491 -4.75 -25.09 -5.46
CA ARG A 491 -5.58 -26.30 -5.33
C ARG A 491 -6.99 -26.06 -5.88
N VAL A 492 -7.61 -24.94 -5.48
CA VAL A 492 -8.93 -24.54 -5.98
C VAL A 492 -8.89 -24.28 -7.49
N HIS A 493 -7.89 -23.52 -7.95
CA HIS A 493 -7.73 -23.26 -9.38
C HIS A 493 -7.61 -24.53 -10.21
N GLN A 494 -6.80 -25.51 -9.79
CA GLN A 494 -6.64 -26.80 -10.48
C GLN A 494 -7.94 -27.60 -10.56
N ARG A 495 -8.79 -27.52 -9.53
CA ARG A 495 -10.11 -28.15 -9.53
C ARG A 495 -11.04 -27.46 -10.52
N LEU A 496 -11.19 -26.14 -10.41
CA LEU A 496 -12.11 -25.36 -11.24
C LEU A 496 -11.72 -25.35 -12.73
N ALA A 497 -10.44 -25.36 -13.05
CA ALA A 497 -9.94 -25.32 -14.43
C ALA A 497 -10.39 -26.51 -15.29
N ARG A 498 -11.01 -27.55 -14.73
CA ARG A 498 -11.42 -28.76 -15.47
C ARG A 498 -12.75 -28.59 -16.21
N ASP A 499 -13.79 -28.02 -15.54
CA ASP A 499 -15.16 -27.97 -16.08
C ASP A 499 -15.98 -26.78 -15.57
N PHE A 500 -15.34 -25.74 -15.05
CA PHE A 500 -16.05 -24.58 -14.52
C PHE A 500 -16.57 -23.70 -15.68
N PRO A 501 -17.87 -23.33 -15.69
CA PRO A 501 -18.49 -22.73 -16.86
C PRO A 501 -18.24 -21.23 -17.04
N TYR A 502 -17.62 -20.57 -16.04
CA TYR A 502 -17.41 -19.11 -16.05
C TYR A 502 -15.93 -18.75 -16.16
N PRO A 503 -15.57 -17.56 -16.70
CA PRO A 503 -14.20 -17.09 -16.73
C PRO A 503 -13.55 -17.08 -15.34
N LEU A 504 -12.37 -17.66 -15.26
CA LEU A 504 -11.60 -17.83 -14.05
C LEU A 504 -10.29 -17.05 -14.17
N TYR A 505 -10.09 -16.08 -13.31
CA TYR A 505 -8.87 -15.27 -13.25
C TYR A 505 -8.09 -15.60 -11.97
N ARG A 506 -6.80 -15.74 -12.10
CA ARG A 506 -5.93 -16.08 -10.97
C ARG A 506 -4.84 -15.04 -10.79
N GLN A 507 -4.60 -14.63 -9.55
CA GLN A 507 -3.47 -13.80 -9.20
C GLN A 507 -2.14 -14.43 -9.67
N GLY A 508 -1.31 -13.62 -10.35
CA GLY A 508 -0.02 -14.04 -10.91
C GLY A 508 -0.06 -14.44 -12.38
N GLU A 509 -1.24 -14.52 -13.02
CA GLU A 509 -1.38 -14.76 -14.48
C GLU A 509 -1.21 -13.49 -15.32
N ALA A 510 -1.53 -12.34 -14.73
CA ALA A 510 -1.37 -11.03 -15.35
C ALA A 510 -1.14 -9.96 -14.27
N PRO A 511 -0.73 -8.75 -14.64
CA PRO A 511 -0.68 -7.61 -13.73
C PRO A 511 -2.03 -7.38 -13.03
N ARG A 512 -1.98 -6.88 -11.79
CA ARG A 512 -3.17 -6.69 -10.95
C ARG A 512 -4.24 -5.83 -11.62
N SER A 513 -3.85 -4.71 -12.23
CA SER A 513 -4.75 -3.80 -12.95
C SER A 513 -5.49 -4.50 -14.10
N VAL A 514 -4.79 -5.35 -14.86
CA VAL A 514 -5.36 -6.14 -15.95
C VAL A 514 -6.37 -7.16 -15.43
N LEU A 515 -6.03 -7.88 -14.34
CA LEU A 515 -6.93 -8.86 -13.73
C LEU A 515 -8.21 -8.20 -13.22
N LEU A 516 -8.08 -7.08 -12.52
CA LEU A 516 -9.23 -6.31 -12.02
C LEU A 516 -10.11 -5.79 -13.16
N ASN A 517 -9.51 -5.24 -14.22
CA ASN A 517 -10.25 -4.77 -15.38
C ASN A 517 -11.03 -5.90 -16.07
N ARG A 518 -10.40 -7.07 -16.27
CA ARG A 518 -11.07 -8.25 -16.82
C ARG A 518 -12.21 -8.74 -15.93
N PHE A 519 -11.99 -8.77 -14.63
CA PHE A 519 -12.99 -9.17 -13.64
C PHE A 519 -14.18 -8.21 -13.64
N THR A 520 -13.96 -6.89 -13.60
CA THR A 520 -15.03 -5.88 -13.60
C THR A 520 -15.85 -5.87 -14.89
N ARG A 521 -15.20 -6.11 -16.04
CA ARG A 521 -15.90 -6.13 -17.35
C ARG A 521 -16.74 -7.38 -17.59
N ASN A 522 -16.52 -8.44 -16.83
CA ASN A 522 -17.22 -9.69 -16.99
C ASN A 522 -17.97 -10.06 -15.71
N ILE A 523 -19.26 -9.73 -15.66
CA ILE A 523 -20.10 -9.93 -14.47
C ILE A 523 -20.04 -11.39 -13.98
N HIS A 524 -20.15 -12.37 -14.89
CA HIS A 524 -20.12 -13.79 -14.57
C HIS A 524 -18.69 -14.34 -14.57
N SER A 525 -17.81 -13.76 -13.77
CA SER A 525 -16.43 -14.23 -13.64
C SER A 525 -16.01 -14.43 -12.19
N VAL A 526 -14.89 -15.11 -11.99
CA VAL A 526 -14.32 -15.37 -10.68
C VAL A 526 -12.88 -14.89 -10.64
N LEU A 527 -12.52 -14.18 -9.58
CA LEU A 527 -11.14 -13.79 -9.30
C LEU A 527 -10.63 -14.55 -8.07
N LEU A 528 -9.60 -15.37 -8.25
CA LEU A 528 -8.88 -16.07 -7.18
C LEU A 528 -7.65 -15.26 -6.78
N ALA A 529 -7.58 -14.81 -5.53
CA ALA A 529 -6.53 -13.92 -5.06
C ALA A 529 -6.11 -14.19 -3.60
N THR A 530 -4.92 -13.70 -3.23
CA THR A 530 -4.40 -13.76 -1.85
C THR A 530 -4.33 -12.35 -1.23
N GLY A 531 -3.67 -12.22 -0.08
CA GLY A 531 -3.61 -11.04 0.79
C GLY A 531 -3.49 -9.67 0.10
N SER A 532 -2.73 -9.55 -1.00
CA SER A 532 -2.57 -8.27 -1.70
C SER A 532 -3.85 -7.75 -2.37
N PHE A 533 -4.87 -8.60 -2.56
CA PHE A 533 -6.18 -8.23 -3.10
C PHE A 533 -7.22 -7.94 -2.02
N TRP A 534 -6.91 -8.16 -0.73
CA TRP A 534 -7.77 -7.73 0.37
C TRP A 534 -7.91 -6.20 0.41
N GLN A 535 -6.90 -5.48 -0.10
CA GLN A 535 -6.86 -4.02 -0.14
C GLN A 535 -6.97 -3.50 -1.58
N GLY A 536 -7.62 -2.34 -1.76
CA GLY A 536 -7.61 -1.59 -3.02
C GLY A 536 -8.26 -2.28 -4.22
N VAL A 537 -9.19 -3.22 -4.01
CA VAL A 537 -10.08 -3.76 -5.05
C VAL A 537 -11.36 -2.93 -5.03
N ASP A 538 -11.58 -2.21 -6.10
CA ASP A 538 -12.81 -1.43 -6.33
C ASP A 538 -13.58 -2.06 -7.49
N VAL A 539 -14.61 -2.86 -7.15
CA VAL A 539 -15.48 -3.54 -8.13
C VAL A 539 -16.92 -3.20 -7.77
N PRO A 540 -17.53 -2.26 -8.48
CA PRO A 540 -18.91 -1.88 -8.23
C PRO A 540 -19.90 -2.89 -8.81
N GLY A 541 -21.08 -2.99 -8.19
CA GLY A 541 -22.24 -3.67 -8.74
C GLY A 541 -22.20 -5.20 -8.68
N GLU A 542 -23.00 -5.83 -9.52
CA GLU A 542 -23.29 -7.27 -9.51
C GLU A 542 -22.07 -8.20 -9.69
N THR A 543 -20.97 -7.70 -10.22
CA THR A 543 -19.76 -8.50 -10.47
C THR A 543 -19.20 -9.11 -9.19
N LEU A 544 -19.40 -8.46 -8.03
CA LEU A 544 -18.99 -8.95 -6.73
C LEU A 544 -20.19 -9.14 -5.81
N SER A 545 -20.98 -10.19 -6.07
CA SER A 545 -22.11 -10.61 -5.21
C SER A 545 -21.74 -11.77 -4.29
N CYS A 546 -20.56 -12.38 -4.45
CA CYS A 546 -20.09 -13.46 -3.57
C CYS A 546 -18.62 -13.21 -3.18
N LEU A 547 -18.39 -13.01 -1.89
CA LEU A 547 -17.06 -12.92 -1.32
C LEU A 547 -16.80 -14.21 -0.53
N VAL A 548 -15.80 -14.98 -0.94
CA VAL A 548 -15.43 -16.22 -0.26
C VAL A 548 -14.07 -16.05 0.40
N VAL A 549 -13.97 -16.40 1.66
CA VAL A 549 -12.74 -16.46 2.45
C VAL A 549 -12.46 -17.91 2.80
N ASP A 550 -11.33 -18.46 2.36
CA ASP A 550 -10.99 -19.88 2.49
C ASP A 550 -10.83 -20.29 3.96
N LYS A 551 -10.25 -19.45 4.78
CA LYS A 551 -10.15 -19.60 6.25
C LYS A 551 -9.90 -18.23 6.89
N LEU A 552 -10.10 -18.14 8.20
CA LEU A 552 -9.85 -16.89 8.95
C LEU A 552 -8.45 -16.33 8.64
N PRO A 553 -8.34 -15.03 8.33
CA PRO A 553 -7.12 -14.40 7.83
C PRO A 553 -6.09 -14.11 8.93
N PHE A 554 -5.77 -15.13 9.73
CA PHE A 554 -4.65 -15.05 10.66
C PHE A 554 -3.35 -14.95 9.89
N ASP A 555 -2.47 -14.06 10.33
CA ASP A 555 -1.13 -13.96 9.80
C ASP A 555 -0.36 -15.28 9.97
N SER A 556 0.49 -15.59 8.98
CA SER A 556 1.25 -16.84 9.01
C SER A 556 2.27 -16.84 10.16
N PRO A 557 2.25 -17.85 11.05
CA PRO A 557 3.29 -18.00 12.07
C PRO A 557 4.70 -18.20 11.48
N GLY A 558 4.77 -18.57 10.21
CA GLY A 558 6.02 -18.70 9.45
C GLY A 558 6.56 -17.37 8.91
N ASP A 559 5.79 -16.26 9.00
CA ASP A 559 6.32 -14.94 8.68
C ASP A 559 7.26 -14.48 9.79
N PRO A 560 8.52 -14.14 9.46
CA PRO A 560 9.53 -13.83 10.48
C PRO A 560 9.16 -12.64 11.35
N LEU A 561 8.54 -11.60 10.77
CA LEU A 561 8.17 -10.39 11.51
C LEU A 561 6.99 -10.65 12.46
N VAL A 562 5.99 -11.40 11.99
CA VAL A 562 4.85 -11.83 12.81
C VAL A 562 5.33 -12.69 13.99
N ALA A 563 6.18 -13.69 13.72
CA ALA A 563 6.72 -14.57 14.76
C ALA A 563 7.53 -13.78 15.81
N ALA A 564 8.37 -12.84 15.38
CA ALA A 564 9.17 -12.02 16.28
C ALA A 564 8.30 -11.08 17.14
N ARG A 565 7.30 -10.42 16.56
CA ARG A 565 6.33 -9.60 17.31
C ARG A 565 5.57 -10.42 18.35
N MET A 566 5.10 -11.61 17.98
CA MET A 566 4.43 -12.52 18.91
C MET A 566 5.34 -12.94 20.08
N ASN A 567 6.62 -13.19 19.80
CA ASN A 567 7.59 -13.52 20.81
C ASN A 567 7.88 -12.34 21.74
N ALA A 568 7.99 -11.12 21.21
CA ALA A 568 8.16 -9.91 21.99
C ALA A 568 6.96 -9.65 22.93
N ILE A 569 5.74 -9.83 22.44
CA ILE A 569 4.52 -9.73 23.26
C ILE A 569 4.53 -10.79 24.38
N ARG A 570 4.86 -12.03 24.06
CA ARG A 570 4.94 -13.12 25.04
C ARG A 570 6.01 -12.84 26.10
N ALA A 571 7.15 -12.28 25.73
CA ALA A 571 8.22 -11.93 26.66
C ALA A 571 7.82 -10.84 27.67
N ARG A 572 6.87 -9.98 27.32
CA ARG A 572 6.26 -8.96 28.21
C ARG A 572 5.19 -9.56 29.15
N GLY A 573 4.81 -10.82 28.97
CA GLY A 573 3.79 -11.50 29.77
C GLY A 573 2.37 -11.41 29.18
N ASP A 574 2.21 -10.79 28.02
CA ASP A 574 0.93 -10.59 27.33
C ASP A 574 0.56 -11.78 26.43
N ASN A 575 -0.68 -11.82 25.94
CA ASN A 575 -1.18 -12.89 25.09
C ASN A 575 -1.06 -12.54 23.59
N PRO A 576 -0.06 -13.04 22.86
CA PRO A 576 0.16 -12.64 21.47
C PRO A 576 -0.97 -13.04 20.52
N PHE A 577 -1.77 -14.04 20.86
CA PHE A 577 -2.94 -14.38 20.06
C PHE A 577 -4.07 -13.35 20.24
N MET A 578 -4.40 -12.99 21.49
CA MET A 578 -5.49 -12.07 21.80
C MET A 578 -5.14 -10.62 21.48
N ASP A 579 -3.88 -10.22 21.75
CA ASP A 579 -3.45 -8.82 21.68
C ASP A 579 -2.86 -8.44 20.32
N TYR A 580 -2.57 -9.43 19.44
CA TYR A 580 -1.98 -9.17 18.12
C TYR A 580 -2.69 -9.92 16.98
N GLN A 581 -2.68 -11.28 16.99
CA GLN A 581 -3.17 -12.04 15.83
C GLN A 581 -4.68 -11.91 15.61
N LEU A 582 -5.46 -11.99 16.67
CA LEU A 582 -6.92 -11.95 16.57
C LEU A 582 -7.43 -10.59 16.11
N PRO A 583 -7.00 -9.44 16.68
CA PRO A 583 -7.37 -8.12 16.17
C PRO A 583 -6.96 -7.89 14.72
N ALA A 584 -5.75 -8.28 14.33
CA ALA A 584 -5.28 -8.18 12.94
C ALA A 584 -6.16 -8.98 11.97
N ALA A 585 -6.55 -10.21 12.34
CA ALA A 585 -7.44 -11.05 11.54
C ALA A 585 -8.86 -10.47 11.43
N ILE A 586 -9.39 -9.87 12.50
CA ILE A 586 -10.68 -9.18 12.50
C ILE A 586 -10.64 -7.99 11.52
N ILE A 587 -9.62 -7.14 11.60
CA ILE A 587 -9.45 -5.98 10.70
C ILE A 587 -9.35 -6.46 9.25
N ALA A 588 -8.57 -7.50 8.97
CA ALA A 588 -8.45 -8.06 7.63
C ALA A 588 -9.81 -8.57 7.11
N LEU A 589 -10.59 -9.30 7.92
CA LEU A 589 -11.92 -9.77 7.52
C LEU A 589 -12.89 -8.61 7.26
N LYS A 590 -12.90 -7.57 8.12
CA LYS A 590 -13.68 -6.33 7.91
C LYS A 590 -13.33 -5.66 6.57
N GLN A 591 -12.03 -5.60 6.22
CA GLN A 591 -11.58 -5.03 4.94
C GLN A 591 -12.10 -5.82 3.74
N GLY A 592 -12.10 -7.15 3.84
CA GLY A 592 -12.70 -8.02 2.82
C GLY A 592 -14.19 -7.72 2.66
N LEU A 593 -14.95 -7.73 3.76
CA LEU A 593 -16.38 -7.47 3.76
C LEU A 593 -16.73 -6.09 3.16
N GLY A 594 -15.95 -5.06 3.45
CA GLY A 594 -16.15 -3.71 2.90
C GLY A 594 -16.08 -3.62 1.37
N ARG A 595 -15.79 -4.73 0.68
CA ARG A 595 -15.84 -4.83 -0.79
C ARG A 595 -17.21 -5.31 -1.30
N LEU A 596 -17.99 -5.97 -0.46
CA LEU A 596 -19.23 -6.64 -0.84
C LEU A 596 -20.40 -5.65 -1.02
N VAL A 597 -20.51 -4.63 -0.17
CA VAL A 597 -21.59 -3.64 -0.21
C VAL A 597 -20.99 -2.23 -0.33
N ARG A 598 -21.37 -1.50 -1.38
CA ARG A 598 -20.87 -0.15 -1.71
C ARG A 598 -21.98 0.85 -2.04
N SER A 599 -23.17 0.32 -2.32
CA SER A 599 -24.37 1.10 -2.57
C SER A 599 -25.58 0.46 -1.89
N SER A 600 -26.66 1.22 -1.76
CA SER A 600 -27.95 0.72 -1.24
C SER A 600 -28.57 -0.36 -2.13
N ALA A 601 -28.13 -0.48 -3.38
CA ALA A 601 -28.60 -1.47 -4.34
C ALA A 601 -27.77 -2.78 -4.34
N ASP A 602 -26.59 -2.79 -3.73
CA ASP A 602 -25.73 -3.97 -3.71
C ASP A 602 -26.29 -5.03 -2.75
N ARG A 603 -26.22 -6.28 -3.18
CA ARG A 603 -26.53 -7.46 -2.36
C ARG A 603 -25.45 -8.51 -2.50
N GLY A 604 -25.17 -9.25 -1.41
CA GLY A 604 -24.14 -10.26 -1.54
C GLY A 604 -23.98 -11.22 -0.36
N VAL A 605 -23.24 -12.30 -0.62
CA VAL A 605 -22.92 -13.34 0.34
C VAL A 605 -21.46 -13.24 0.77
N LEU A 606 -21.22 -13.16 2.08
CA LEU A 606 -19.92 -13.41 2.69
C LEU A 606 -19.85 -14.88 3.12
N ALA A 607 -19.08 -15.69 2.43
CA ALA A 607 -18.83 -17.08 2.81
C ALA A 607 -17.47 -17.21 3.53
N VAL A 608 -17.49 -17.58 4.81
CA VAL A 608 -16.28 -17.86 5.60
C VAL A 608 -16.17 -19.36 5.81
N LEU A 609 -15.24 -20.00 5.11
CA LEU A 609 -15.11 -21.47 5.07
C LEU A 609 -14.24 -22.02 6.22
N ASP A 610 -14.40 -21.42 7.40
CA ASP A 610 -13.67 -21.77 8.60
C ASP A 610 -14.62 -21.83 9.80
N ALA A 611 -14.98 -23.04 10.22
CA ALA A 611 -15.92 -23.26 11.31
C ALA A 611 -15.43 -22.69 12.65
N ARG A 612 -14.14 -22.36 12.81
CA ARG A 612 -13.61 -21.77 14.05
C ARG A 612 -14.28 -20.45 14.42
N ILE A 613 -14.77 -19.68 13.44
CA ILE A 613 -15.50 -18.43 13.72
C ILE A 613 -16.77 -18.65 14.56
N VAL A 614 -17.41 -19.83 14.46
CA VAL A 614 -18.62 -20.18 15.23
C VAL A 614 -18.34 -21.19 16.35
N THR A 615 -17.20 -21.90 16.33
CA THR A 615 -16.92 -22.98 17.30
C THR A 615 -15.87 -22.60 18.34
N ALA A 616 -14.99 -21.66 18.02
CA ALA A 616 -13.94 -21.24 18.95
C ALA A 616 -14.42 -20.11 19.89
N ARG A 617 -13.88 -20.07 21.11
CA ARG A 617 -14.25 -19.04 22.11
C ARG A 617 -14.02 -17.60 21.63
N TYR A 618 -13.03 -17.37 20.81
CA TYR A 618 -12.72 -16.06 20.26
C TYR A 618 -13.64 -15.62 19.10
N GLY A 619 -14.43 -16.55 18.55
CA GLY A 619 -15.32 -16.26 17.42
C GLY A 619 -16.33 -15.14 17.68
N GLY A 620 -16.78 -15.01 18.94
CA GLY A 620 -17.67 -13.91 19.35
C GLY A 620 -17.09 -12.51 19.11
N GLN A 621 -15.75 -12.33 19.12
CA GLN A 621 -15.13 -11.04 18.84
C GLN A 621 -15.23 -10.67 17.35
N PHE A 622 -15.17 -11.65 16.44
CA PHE A 622 -15.46 -11.41 15.03
C PHE A 622 -16.87 -10.88 14.83
N PHE A 623 -17.89 -11.53 15.42
CA PHE A 623 -19.28 -11.12 15.28
C PHE A 623 -19.57 -9.73 15.87
N ARG A 624 -18.97 -9.39 17.02
CA ARG A 624 -19.12 -8.04 17.60
C ARG A 624 -18.39 -6.95 16.82
N SER A 625 -17.42 -7.32 15.96
CA SER A 625 -16.64 -6.40 15.14
C SER A 625 -17.18 -6.25 13.71
N LEU A 626 -18.01 -7.18 13.26
CA LEU A 626 -18.64 -7.15 11.93
C LEU A 626 -20.03 -6.49 12.05
N PRO A 627 -20.54 -5.88 10.97
CA PRO A 627 -21.92 -5.44 10.93
C PRO A 627 -22.88 -6.61 11.10
N ASP A 628 -24.10 -6.33 11.57
CA ASP A 628 -25.12 -7.36 11.76
C ASP A 628 -25.54 -7.95 10.40
N MET A 629 -25.36 -9.27 10.26
CA MET A 629 -25.66 -10.02 9.05
C MET A 629 -26.35 -11.32 9.40
N PRO A 630 -27.40 -11.73 8.67
CA PRO A 630 -28.05 -13.03 8.87
C PRO A 630 -27.07 -14.18 8.68
N LEU A 631 -26.79 -14.95 9.75
CA LEU A 631 -25.88 -16.10 9.71
C LEU A 631 -26.63 -17.36 9.26
N ARG A 632 -26.08 -18.09 8.31
CA ARG A 632 -26.59 -19.38 7.81
C ARG A 632 -25.47 -20.41 7.71
N HIS A 633 -25.84 -21.68 7.86
CA HIS A 633 -24.91 -22.81 7.83
C HIS A 633 -25.18 -23.78 6.68
N ALA A 634 -26.37 -23.73 6.09
CA ALA A 634 -26.80 -24.57 4.99
C ALA A 634 -26.59 -23.88 3.62
N LEU A 635 -26.13 -24.64 2.64
CA LEU A 635 -25.84 -24.12 1.29
C LEU A 635 -27.14 -23.73 0.56
N GLU A 636 -28.23 -24.36 0.88
CA GLU A 636 -29.58 -24.07 0.35
C GLU A 636 -30.01 -22.62 0.67
N ALA A 637 -29.60 -22.08 1.83
CA ALA A 637 -29.89 -20.69 2.17
C ALA A 637 -29.13 -19.70 1.28
N VAL A 638 -27.92 -20.05 0.82
CA VAL A 638 -27.16 -19.26 -0.16
C VAL A 638 -27.87 -19.32 -1.52
N ALA A 639 -28.35 -20.50 -1.92
CA ALA A 639 -29.09 -20.65 -3.18
C ALA A 639 -30.39 -19.84 -3.17
N ALA A 640 -31.16 -19.87 -2.07
CA ALA A 640 -32.39 -19.07 -1.91
C ALA A 640 -32.08 -17.57 -1.99
N PHE A 641 -31.01 -17.08 -1.32
CA PHE A 641 -30.62 -15.67 -1.36
C PHE A 641 -30.36 -15.16 -2.80
N PHE A 642 -29.69 -15.97 -3.63
CA PHE A 642 -29.44 -15.61 -5.04
C PHE A 642 -30.65 -15.79 -5.96
N GLN A 643 -31.66 -16.62 -5.59
CA GLN A 643 -32.93 -16.75 -6.32
C GLN A 643 -33.83 -15.53 -6.08
N ASP A 644 -33.97 -15.10 -4.82
CA ASP A 644 -34.73 -13.88 -4.48
C ASP A 644 -34.17 -12.63 -5.17
N ASP A 645 -32.85 -12.58 -5.40
CA ASP A 645 -32.17 -11.51 -6.12
C ASP A 645 -32.55 -11.50 -7.63
N ALA A 646 -32.64 -12.65 -8.27
CA ALA A 646 -33.04 -12.78 -9.66
C ALA A 646 -34.50 -12.37 -9.88
N ASP A 647 -35.41 -12.69 -8.97
CA ASP A 647 -36.82 -12.33 -9.05
C ASP A 647 -37.04 -10.84 -8.79
N SER A 648 -36.29 -10.22 -7.88
CA SER A 648 -36.36 -8.77 -7.61
C SER A 648 -35.85 -7.92 -8.78
N THR A 649 -34.82 -8.40 -9.48
CA THR A 649 -34.25 -7.70 -10.66
C THR A 649 -35.16 -7.80 -11.89
N SER A 650 -35.93 -8.88 -12.02
CA SER A 650 -36.90 -9.06 -13.10
C SER A 650 -38.19 -8.24 -12.92
N ALA A 651 -38.56 -7.91 -11.69
CA ALA A 651 -39.75 -7.13 -11.37
C ALA A 651 -39.57 -5.60 -11.48
N GLY A 652 -38.32 -5.10 -11.51
CA GLY A 652 -37.99 -3.68 -11.38
C GLY A 652 -37.53 -2.93 -12.64
N ARG A 653 -37.56 -3.52 -13.84
CA ARG A 653 -37.27 -2.78 -15.08
C ARG A 653 -38.57 -2.36 -15.78
N PRO A 654 -38.98 -1.07 -15.73
CA PRO A 654 -39.90 -0.56 -16.70
C PRO A 654 -39.20 -0.56 -18.09
N VAL A 655 -39.73 -1.30 -19.02
CA VAL A 655 -39.39 -1.19 -20.44
C VAL A 655 -39.81 0.23 -20.87
N SER A 656 -38.82 1.13 -21.00
CA SER A 656 -39.06 2.40 -21.68
C SER A 656 -38.88 2.20 -23.16
N PRO A 657 -39.79 2.79 -23.97
CA PRO A 657 -39.89 2.58 -25.40
C PRO A 657 -38.71 3.16 -26.21
#